data_414348dce8f0fc2418b1fec5c252d50e
#
_entry.id   414348dce8f0fc2418b1fec5c252d50e
#
_cell.length_a   1.000
_cell.length_b   1.000
_cell.length_c   1.000
_cell.angle_alpha   90.00
_cell.angle_beta   90.00
_cell.angle_gamma   90.00
#
_symmetry.space_group_name_H-M   'P 1'
#
loop_
_entity.id
_entity.type
_entity.pdbx_description
1 polymer ?
#
loop_
_entity_poly.entity_id
_entity_poly.type
_entity_poly.pdbx_seq_one_letter_code
_entity_poly.pdbx_strand_id
1 'polypeptide(L)'
;MGRRVAVFSTAALALLIAGGAWMSAHRFHPGYEVGEENERENGRPPVEGDYWAVRLAYGGDPQHLRFEPTWMLESARQDRAIAEAVPTGRRSYVRSAETALALDPDAFTLLGPMPLRGEGFGADSAAGRTNVIVSDPDDPAIAYLGSDGGGVWKTTNCCSAATTWTVKTDFPEIASMAIGDLTVDPQNHNVLYAGTGDLRYGSFSFGAAGILKSMDKGETWSVLGQDVFNPLYGPSTNGFPQYQSIGKVVVDPNDSDNVIVGTKTGVFFSYDAGGTWDGPCFTNAFSTSTTAQRQDMTGLLAVNRSGSTVLYAAVGTRGLPTPVQPDLANNGANGVYRANMPSSGCPAVADWTLLTNGFPAGTGSGAPNTSRGRLEIAVAPTNPLILYAMFTDVTTRGILGIYKTLDGGDTWASIGAPGSPGSQMWYDAGITVSPTDPNVFFVSTVDLFRSTNGGTSYTNMTDAYSGGPVHPDNHARAFVGGDPQKLLNGNDGGIYFVDNAISATGSGNANWIPLNDTLPTIEVYHGDITANFATAATSGVNAGFQDNGSATAVFNGTPAATSWNATNGGDGIVSRIEPVLGQRWYYSSQNGNLTVSTNGPNNPEASASGAWSGDVLSFVFPFDIYRYGALDVAGSGCTSAQGCTHLIAGSNRVWETTTGGVSGSGWAAKTGNVTKNNLILGGDNRSFINNIHYSVSDPTVAILATNDGNVQYVFGLGAAGAATAVNVTGSNAVLPNRPMLDATTDPLNPLIGYAAVGGFAQNTPSRPGHVFQVTCSAQCASFSWLDKTGNLPDIPANAIIANPNIPKQVFVGMDWGLYYTDDISVPTPVWQRFEGLPHVMVWSFTIDRGFTTLAAFTRSRGVWAWPLPVSQGGGADLAVTITPPDRVTPGLEMHYSITVTNNGSDAAVNVQLASPTPAGLTFGSNTGDCTTAFPCVLGTLAAGETRNVTTSACVSRTYTLPAPVPLTASVDSDTTDPVPGNNSASASAPLVLSVFADGFDCL
;
A
#
# COMPACT_ATOMS: atom_id res chain seq x y z
N MET A 1 -54.49 -14.98 -48.60
CA MET A 1 -53.22 -14.23 -48.35
C MET A 1 -53.29 -13.50 -47.00
N GLY A 2 -53.40 -14.14 -45.89
CA GLY A 2 -53.60 -13.43 -44.61
C GLY A 2 -53.23 -14.19 -43.34
N ARG A 3 -52.29 -15.17 -43.44
CA ARG A 3 -51.87 -15.94 -42.26
C ARG A 3 -50.36 -16.21 -42.11
N ARG A 4 -49.52 -15.61 -42.98
CA ARG A 4 -48.05 -15.77 -42.90
C ARG A 4 -47.24 -14.59 -42.37
N VAL A 5 -47.88 -13.46 -42.07
CA VAL A 5 -47.21 -12.22 -41.58
C VAL A 5 -47.24 -12.15 -40.04
N ALA A 6 -48.17 -12.86 -39.36
CA ALA A 6 -48.26 -12.80 -37.89
C ALA A 6 -47.29 -13.73 -37.15
N VAL A 7 -46.72 -14.75 -37.81
CA VAL A 7 -45.74 -15.70 -37.16
C VAL A 7 -44.32 -15.17 -37.18
N PHE A 8 -43.99 -14.29 -38.15
CA PHE A 8 -42.65 -13.66 -38.22
C PHE A 8 -42.46 -12.53 -37.20
N SER A 9 -43.56 -11.82 -36.85
CA SER A 9 -43.45 -10.73 -35.85
C SER A 9 -43.33 -11.21 -34.40
N THR A 10 -43.91 -12.39 -34.07
CA THR A 10 -43.81 -12.96 -32.72
C THR A 10 -42.47 -13.67 -32.50
N ALA A 11 -41.87 -14.27 -33.51
CA ALA A 11 -40.55 -14.87 -33.41
C ALA A 11 -39.44 -13.80 -33.32
N ALA A 12 -39.57 -12.69 -34.06
CA ALA A 12 -38.62 -11.58 -33.95
C ALA A 12 -38.74 -10.81 -32.63
N LEU A 13 -39.96 -10.71 -32.07
CA LEU A 13 -40.17 -10.09 -30.77
C LEU A 13 -39.69 -11.00 -29.60
N ALA A 14 -39.85 -12.32 -29.73
CA ALA A 14 -39.35 -13.27 -28.77
C ALA A 14 -37.80 -13.36 -28.81
N LEU A 15 -37.19 -13.23 -29.97
CA LEU A 15 -35.71 -13.13 -30.12
C LEU A 15 -35.13 -11.79 -29.60
N LEU A 16 -35.87 -10.68 -29.77
CA LEU A 16 -35.50 -9.39 -29.19
C LEU A 16 -35.68 -9.35 -27.67
N ILE A 17 -36.72 -10.02 -27.13
CA ILE A 17 -36.93 -10.12 -25.68
C ILE A 17 -35.95 -11.09 -25.06
N ALA A 18 -35.63 -12.21 -25.73
CA ALA A 18 -34.60 -13.15 -25.25
C ALA A 18 -33.18 -12.56 -25.37
N GLY A 19 -32.89 -11.80 -26.43
CA GLY A 19 -31.64 -11.02 -26.59
C GLY A 19 -31.53 -9.89 -25.58
N GLY A 20 -32.63 -9.18 -25.30
CA GLY A 20 -32.69 -8.13 -24.29
C GLY A 20 -32.61 -8.67 -22.87
N ALA A 21 -33.18 -9.85 -22.57
CA ALA A 21 -33.06 -10.51 -21.28
C ALA A 21 -31.69 -11.16 -21.09
N TRP A 22 -31.05 -11.63 -22.17
CA TRP A 22 -29.68 -12.14 -22.14
C TRP A 22 -28.67 -11.00 -21.95
N MET A 23 -28.85 -9.85 -22.59
CA MET A 23 -28.04 -8.64 -22.35
C MET A 23 -28.30 -7.95 -21.00
N SER A 24 -29.44 -8.21 -20.34
CA SER A 24 -29.70 -7.66 -19.00
C SER A 24 -29.24 -8.59 -17.88
N ALA A 25 -28.93 -9.86 -18.17
CA ALA A 25 -28.37 -10.81 -17.22
C ALA A 25 -26.83 -10.84 -17.24
N HIS A 26 -26.20 -10.37 -18.32
CA HIS A 26 -24.77 -10.20 -18.45
C HIS A 26 -24.52 -8.71 -18.67
N ARG A 27 -24.47 -7.94 -17.58
CA ARG A 27 -23.95 -6.58 -17.63
C ARG A 27 -22.43 -6.68 -17.85
N PHE A 28 -22.04 -6.78 -19.10
CA PHE A 28 -20.72 -6.30 -19.51
C PHE A 28 -20.64 -4.84 -19.04
N HIS A 29 -19.69 -4.52 -18.21
CA HIS A 29 -19.21 -3.15 -18.05
C HIS A 29 -18.23 -2.88 -19.21
N PRO A 30 -18.65 -2.21 -20.31
CA PRO A 30 -17.76 -2.00 -21.47
C PRO A 30 -16.65 -0.99 -21.21
N GLY A 31 -16.37 -0.66 -19.97
CA GLY A 31 -15.37 0.33 -19.59
C GLY A 31 -14.13 -0.24 -18.90
N TYR A 32 -14.10 -1.52 -18.60
CA TYR A 32 -13.04 -2.10 -17.81
C TYR A 32 -11.71 -2.21 -18.56
N GLU A 33 -11.73 -2.60 -19.81
CA GLU A 33 -10.51 -2.83 -20.61
C GLU A 33 -10.08 -1.66 -21.48
N VAL A 34 -11.05 -0.87 -21.92
CA VAL A 34 -10.79 0.21 -22.88
C VAL A 34 -9.88 1.30 -22.30
N GLY A 35 -9.79 1.40 -20.95
CA GLY A 35 -8.90 2.32 -20.27
C GLY A 35 -7.44 1.91 -20.36
N GLU A 36 -7.07 0.73 -19.90
CA GLU A 36 -5.68 0.28 -19.83
C GLU A 36 -5.07 -0.03 -21.20
N GLU A 37 -5.80 -0.71 -22.07
CA GLU A 37 -5.34 -0.97 -23.43
C GLU A 37 -5.22 0.31 -24.28
N ASN A 38 -6.15 1.26 -24.17
CA ASN A 38 -6.13 2.53 -24.91
C ASN A 38 -5.06 3.51 -24.40
N GLU A 39 -4.67 3.48 -23.15
CA GLU A 39 -3.57 4.30 -22.65
C GLU A 39 -2.24 3.94 -23.35
N ARG A 40 -2.08 2.68 -23.73
CA ARG A 40 -0.89 2.12 -24.40
C ARG A 40 -0.95 2.20 -25.92
N GLU A 41 -2.15 2.11 -26.52
CA GLU A 41 -2.31 2.12 -27.97
C GLU A 41 -2.02 3.48 -28.62
N ASN A 42 -2.19 4.58 -27.90
CA ASN A 42 -1.97 5.94 -28.43
C ASN A 42 -0.51 6.42 -28.34
N GLY A 43 0.44 5.56 -28.01
CA GLY A 43 1.88 5.91 -27.93
C GLY A 43 2.20 6.89 -26.80
N ARG A 44 1.28 7.12 -25.87
CA ARG A 44 1.55 7.86 -24.65
C ARG A 44 2.21 6.92 -23.65
N PRO A 45 3.25 7.36 -22.91
CA PRO A 45 3.78 6.58 -21.79
C PRO A 45 2.67 6.33 -20.78
N PRO A 46 2.70 5.22 -20.01
CA PRO A 46 1.71 4.98 -18.97
C PRO A 46 1.69 6.16 -18.02
N VAL A 47 0.57 6.85 -17.98
CA VAL A 47 0.40 8.08 -17.19
C VAL A 47 0.48 7.74 -15.69
N GLU A 48 0.12 6.52 -15.32
CA GLU A 48 0.30 5.96 -13.97
C GLU A 48 1.77 5.96 -13.57
N GLY A 49 2.62 5.48 -14.44
CA GLY A 49 4.03 5.42 -14.18
C GLY A 49 4.71 6.76 -14.00
N ASP A 50 4.28 7.75 -14.73
CA ASP A 50 4.73 9.13 -14.56
C ASP A 50 4.37 9.64 -13.16
N TYR A 51 3.15 9.34 -12.70
CA TYR A 51 2.65 9.73 -11.39
C TYR A 51 3.53 9.16 -10.26
N TRP A 52 3.79 7.85 -10.28
CA TRP A 52 4.59 7.19 -9.26
C TRP A 52 6.06 7.60 -9.29
N ALA A 53 6.66 7.68 -10.48
CA ALA A 53 8.07 8.02 -10.63
C ALA A 53 8.37 9.45 -10.18
N VAL A 54 7.55 10.42 -10.56
CA VAL A 54 7.73 11.82 -10.18
C VAL A 54 7.62 12.00 -8.68
N ARG A 55 6.71 11.28 -8.00
CA ARG A 55 6.53 11.33 -6.56
C ARG A 55 7.82 11.12 -5.77
N LEU A 56 8.67 10.20 -6.23
CA LEU A 56 9.91 9.82 -5.54
C LEU A 56 11.14 10.61 -5.99
N ALA A 57 11.22 10.92 -7.26
CA ALA A 57 12.49 11.22 -7.91
C ALA A 57 12.67 12.65 -8.38
N TYR A 58 11.59 13.42 -8.51
CA TYR A 58 11.69 14.80 -8.96
C TYR A 58 12.45 15.68 -7.97
N GLY A 59 13.51 16.31 -8.39
CA GLY A 59 14.44 17.10 -7.56
C GLY A 59 14.65 18.52 -8.06
N GLY A 60 13.65 19.18 -8.62
CA GLY A 60 13.74 20.58 -9.06
C GLY A 60 14.23 20.75 -10.50
N ASP A 61 14.85 19.77 -11.10
CA ASP A 61 15.14 19.68 -12.53
C ASP A 61 14.33 18.52 -13.13
N PRO A 62 13.24 18.80 -13.85
CA PRO A 62 12.39 17.76 -14.41
C PRO A 62 13.08 16.90 -15.47
N GLN A 63 14.27 17.30 -15.94
CA GLN A 63 15.06 16.52 -16.89
C GLN A 63 16.05 15.58 -16.19
N HIS A 64 16.23 15.70 -14.87
CA HIS A 64 17.18 14.93 -14.08
C HIS A 64 16.51 14.37 -12.82
N LEU A 65 15.53 13.52 -13.01
CA LEU A 65 14.92 12.76 -11.91
C LEU A 65 15.97 11.86 -11.28
N ARG A 66 16.07 11.89 -9.95
CA ARG A 66 17.08 11.14 -9.22
C ARG A 66 16.48 10.42 -8.02
N PHE A 67 16.86 9.16 -7.88
CA PHE A 67 16.61 8.35 -6.71
C PHE A 67 17.84 7.47 -6.45
N GLU A 68 18.23 7.36 -5.19
CA GLU A 68 19.29 6.44 -4.75
C GLU A 68 18.71 5.52 -3.66
N PRO A 69 18.76 4.19 -3.83
CA PRO A 69 18.22 3.23 -2.85
C PRO A 69 18.81 3.38 -1.44
N THR A 70 20.05 3.87 -1.32
CA THR A 70 20.67 4.20 -0.03
C THR A 70 19.88 5.22 0.79
N TRP A 71 19.12 6.07 0.16
CA TRP A 71 18.26 7.04 0.86
C TRP A 71 17.19 6.34 1.67
N MET A 72 16.56 5.29 1.12
CA MET A 72 15.59 4.48 1.84
C MET A 72 16.20 3.81 3.07
N LEU A 73 17.42 3.29 2.97
CA LEU A 73 18.11 2.65 4.10
C LEU A 73 18.42 3.64 5.22
N GLU A 74 18.86 4.84 4.88
CA GLU A 74 19.10 5.89 5.87
C GLU A 74 17.80 6.34 6.53
N SER A 75 16.76 6.49 5.74
CA SER A 75 15.42 6.85 6.22
C SER A 75 14.84 5.76 7.13
N ALA A 76 15.09 4.47 6.84
CA ALA A 76 14.66 3.37 7.72
C ALA A 76 15.34 3.39 9.09
N ARG A 77 16.58 3.89 9.17
CA ARG A 77 17.26 4.12 10.46
C ARG A 77 16.62 5.26 11.24
N GLN A 78 16.25 6.34 10.56
CA GLN A 78 15.54 7.47 11.16
C GLN A 78 14.16 7.03 11.67
N ASP A 79 13.44 6.28 10.88
CA ASP A 79 12.11 5.77 11.19
C ASP A 79 12.10 4.90 12.47
N ARG A 80 13.05 3.97 12.60
CA ARG A 80 13.19 3.13 13.80
C ARG A 80 13.48 3.92 15.09
N ALA A 81 13.95 5.15 14.98
CA ALA A 81 14.19 6.00 16.14
C ALA A 81 12.95 6.76 16.60
N ILE A 82 11.85 6.71 15.85
CA ILE A 82 10.60 7.40 16.18
C ILE A 82 9.79 6.52 17.16
N ALA A 83 9.36 7.12 18.27
CA ALA A 83 8.54 6.44 19.25
C ALA A 83 7.13 6.13 18.68
N GLU A 84 6.60 4.99 19.05
CA GLU A 84 5.21 4.61 18.77
C GLU A 84 4.32 5.06 19.94
N ALA A 85 3.17 5.63 19.62
CA ALA A 85 2.17 6.05 20.60
C ALA A 85 0.81 6.29 19.94
N VAL A 86 -0.20 6.52 20.76
CA VAL A 86 -1.54 6.92 20.32
C VAL A 86 -1.74 8.41 20.61
N PRO A 87 -2.32 9.19 19.68
CA PRO A 87 -2.55 10.63 19.86
C PRO A 87 -3.34 10.97 21.13
N THR A 88 -2.97 12.05 21.79
CA THR A 88 -3.64 12.49 23.01
C THR A 88 -5.03 13.08 22.72
N GLY A 89 -5.88 13.06 23.72
CA GLY A 89 -7.24 13.63 23.66
C GLY A 89 -8.33 12.62 24.07
N ARG A 90 -9.46 13.15 24.51
CA ARG A 90 -10.63 12.33 24.83
C ARG A 90 -11.29 11.87 23.53
N ARG A 91 -11.63 10.60 23.40
CA ARG A 91 -12.34 10.08 22.22
C ARG A 91 -13.73 10.75 22.11
N SER A 92 -14.10 11.14 20.89
CA SER A 92 -15.29 11.95 20.62
C SER A 92 -16.62 11.25 20.90
N TYR A 93 -16.60 9.93 21.00
CA TYR A 93 -17.84 9.17 21.23
C TYR A 93 -17.84 8.46 22.59
N VAL A 94 -18.94 8.63 23.29
CA VAL A 94 -19.35 7.70 24.37
C VAL A 94 -20.20 6.67 23.67
N ARG A 95 -19.85 5.38 23.76
CA ARG A 95 -20.70 4.31 23.24
C ARG A 95 -22.15 4.53 23.71
N SER A 96 -23.01 4.99 22.81
CA SER A 96 -24.47 4.83 22.98
C SER A 96 -24.77 3.36 22.65
N ALA A 97 -25.12 2.61 23.57
CA ALA A 97 -24.86 1.22 23.89
C ALA A 97 -25.14 0.13 22.84
N GLU A 98 -25.72 0.30 21.67
CA GLU A 98 -26.05 -0.89 20.84
C GLU A 98 -25.95 -0.73 19.32
N THR A 99 -25.69 0.43 18.79
CA THR A 99 -25.72 0.67 17.32
C THR A 99 -24.50 1.35 16.72
N ALA A 100 -23.56 1.82 17.50
CA ALA A 100 -22.35 2.48 17.01
C ALA A 100 -21.30 1.47 16.54
N LEU A 101 -20.57 1.81 15.49
CA LEU A 101 -19.45 1.03 14.97
C LEU A 101 -18.38 0.88 16.07
N ALA A 102 -18.01 -0.34 16.42
CA ALA A 102 -17.05 -0.62 17.49
C ALA A 102 -15.61 -0.41 16.96
N LEU A 103 -15.19 0.85 16.81
CA LEU A 103 -13.79 1.18 16.50
C LEU A 103 -12.93 1.05 17.76
N ASP A 104 -11.69 0.56 17.57
CA ASP A 104 -10.72 0.50 18.65
C ASP A 104 -10.22 1.92 18.98
N PRO A 105 -10.25 2.37 20.24
CA PRO A 105 -9.75 3.69 20.61
C PRO A 105 -8.23 3.78 20.61
N ASP A 106 -7.53 2.65 20.74
CA ASP A 106 -6.07 2.59 20.89
C ASP A 106 -5.37 2.11 19.63
N ALA A 107 -6.13 1.65 18.61
CA ALA A 107 -5.58 1.19 17.35
C ALA A 107 -6.53 1.46 16.19
N PHE A 108 -6.02 1.51 14.97
CA PHE A 108 -6.87 1.54 13.79
C PHE A 108 -7.61 0.22 13.61
N THR A 109 -8.87 0.30 13.25
CA THR A 109 -9.74 -0.84 12.93
C THR A 109 -9.76 -1.05 11.42
N LEU A 110 -9.45 -2.25 10.94
CA LEU A 110 -9.54 -2.59 9.52
C LEU A 110 -11.02 -2.62 9.09
N LEU A 111 -11.35 -1.87 8.06
CA LEU A 111 -12.68 -1.86 7.43
C LEU A 111 -12.78 -2.82 6.25
N GLY A 112 -11.66 -3.24 5.69
CA GLY A 112 -11.57 -4.08 4.49
C GLY A 112 -11.11 -3.29 3.25
N PRO A 113 -11.45 -3.77 2.02
CA PRO A 113 -12.23 -4.98 1.69
C PRO A 113 -11.56 -6.27 2.14
N MET A 114 -12.41 -7.22 2.55
CA MET A 114 -11.97 -8.54 2.95
C MET A 114 -13.13 -9.54 2.81
N PRO A 115 -13.37 -10.02 1.58
CA PRO A 115 -12.80 -9.62 0.29
C PRO A 115 -13.61 -8.54 -0.44
N LEU A 116 -13.13 -8.14 -1.63
CA LEU A 116 -13.91 -7.41 -2.62
C LEU A 116 -14.82 -8.38 -3.39
N ARG A 117 -16.07 -7.98 -3.65
CA ARG A 117 -17.09 -8.80 -4.32
C ARG A 117 -17.76 -8.06 -5.46
N GLY A 118 -18.24 -8.82 -6.46
CA GLY A 118 -19.08 -8.26 -7.52
C GLY A 118 -18.34 -7.49 -8.60
N GLU A 119 -17.06 -7.71 -8.79
CA GLU A 119 -16.25 -7.04 -9.84
C GLU A 119 -16.66 -7.39 -11.27
N GLY A 120 -17.47 -8.43 -11.44
CA GLY A 120 -17.84 -8.92 -12.76
C GLY A 120 -16.83 -9.90 -13.36
N PHE A 121 -15.68 -10.10 -12.72
CA PHE A 121 -14.76 -11.19 -12.98
C PHE A 121 -15.06 -12.33 -12.00
N GLY A 122 -15.49 -13.43 -12.52
CA GLY A 122 -15.54 -14.76 -12.05
C GLY A 122 -15.96 -15.04 -10.63
N ALA A 123 -15.02 -15.43 -9.78
CA ALA A 123 -15.30 -16.09 -8.50
C ALA A 123 -15.87 -15.21 -7.39
N ASP A 124 -16.27 -13.99 -7.69
CA ASP A 124 -16.92 -13.06 -6.76
C ASP A 124 -16.15 -12.80 -5.47
N SER A 125 -14.81 -12.89 -5.54
CA SER A 125 -13.91 -12.63 -4.41
C SER A 125 -12.54 -12.21 -4.92
N ALA A 126 -12.16 -10.95 -4.70
CA ALA A 126 -10.85 -10.41 -5.04
C ALA A 126 -10.14 -9.78 -3.84
N ALA A 127 -8.83 -9.67 -3.96
CA ALA A 127 -7.90 -8.98 -3.09
C ALA A 127 -6.94 -8.16 -3.96
N GLY A 128 -5.81 -7.68 -3.41
CA GLY A 128 -4.78 -7.00 -4.20
C GLY A 128 -3.78 -7.95 -4.82
N ARG A 129 -2.93 -7.40 -5.68
CA ARG A 129 -1.98 -8.14 -6.52
C ARG A 129 -1.08 -9.10 -5.75
N THR A 130 -1.02 -10.35 -6.27
CA THR A 130 -0.15 -11.42 -5.80
C THR A 130 0.98 -11.65 -6.80
N ASN A 131 2.20 -11.23 -6.45
CA ASN A 131 3.38 -11.29 -7.31
C ASN A 131 4.03 -12.66 -7.38
N VAL A 132 4.03 -13.40 -6.28
CA VAL A 132 4.71 -14.70 -6.15
C VAL A 132 3.96 -15.60 -5.18
N ILE A 133 3.97 -16.90 -5.45
CA ILE A 133 3.38 -17.94 -4.60
C ILE A 133 4.36 -19.11 -4.49
N VAL A 134 4.47 -19.67 -3.28
CA VAL A 134 5.22 -20.88 -3.00
C VAL A 134 4.40 -21.81 -2.10
N SER A 135 4.30 -23.08 -2.45
CA SER A 135 3.76 -24.13 -1.58
C SER A 135 4.91 -24.79 -0.80
N ASP A 136 4.69 -25.05 0.48
CA ASP A 136 5.67 -25.79 1.30
C ASP A 136 5.82 -27.22 0.73
N PRO A 137 7.06 -27.67 0.48
CA PRO A 137 7.30 -28.99 -0.08
C PRO A 137 6.91 -30.17 0.83
N ASP A 138 6.92 -29.95 2.17
CA ASP A 138 6.65 -30.98 3.17
C ASP A 138 5.18 -31.05 3.57
N ASP A 139 4.47 -29.90 3.53
CA ASP A 139 3.09 -29.82 4.00
C ASP A 139 2.21 -29.03 3.01
N PRO A 140 1.31 -29.73 2.28
CA PRO A 140 0.42 -29.09 1.33
C PRO A 140 -0.61 -28.12 1.94
N ALA A 141 -0.74 -28.10 3.26
CA ALA A 141 -1.57 -27.11 3.97
C ALA A 141 -0.87 -25.76 4.14
N ILE A 142 0.44 -25.70 3.91
CA ILE A 142 1.24 -24.48 4.05
C ILE A 142 1.53 -23.91 2.67
N ALA A 143 1.24 -22.62 2.52
CA ALA A 143 1.65 -21.84 1.36
C ALA A 143 2.00 -20.40 1.77
N TYR A 144 2.80 -19.78 0.92
CA TYR A 144 3.27 -18.40 1.09
C TYR A 144 2.94 -17.61 -0.17
N LEU A 145 2.60 -16.34 0.00
CA LEU A 145 2.49 -15.40 -1.11
C LEU A 145 3.23 -14.10 -0.78
N GLY A 146 3.78 -13.46 -1.81
CA GLY A 146 4.29 -12.10 -1.77
C GLY A 146 3.37 -11.18 -2.56
N SER A 147 2.94 -10.08 -1.93
CA SER A 147 2.10 -9.07 -2.57
C SER A 147 2.92 -7.86 -3.01
N ASP A 148 2.31 -7.00 -3.82
CA ASP A 148 2.98 -5.82 -4.39
C ASP A 148 3.42 -4.78 -3.33
N GLY A 149 2.68 -4.61 -2.27
CA GLY A 149 3.03 -3.65 -1.21
C GLY A 149 2.63 -4.09 0.18
N GLY A 150 2.04 -5.28 0.32
CA GLY A 150 1.49 -5.80 1.56
C GLY A 150 2.37 -6.84 2.28
N GLY A 151 3.57 -7.11 1.78
CA GLY A 151 4.53 -8.03 2.40
C GLY A 151 4.31 -9.51 2.07
N VAL A 152 4.91 -10.38 2.89
CA VAL A 152 4.78 -11.84 2.80
C VAL A 152 3.65 -12.34 3.70
N TRP A 153 2.77 -13.14 3.12
CA TRP A 153 1.64 -13.78 3.81
C TRP A 153 1.81 -15.29 3.85
N LYS A 154 1.37 -15.90 4.93
CA LYS A 154 1.42 -17.35 5.13
C LYS A 154 0.04 -17.90 5.47
N THR A 155 -0.31 -19.05 4.89
CA THR A 155 -1.42 -19.89 5.33
C THR A 155 -0.91 -21.22 5.89
N THR A 156 -1.67 -21.82 6.81
CA THR A 156 -1.44 -23.17 7.36
C THR A 156 -2.66 -24.07 7.19
N ASN A 157 -3.64 -23.64 6.39
CA ASN A 157 -4.88 -24.38 6.11
C ASN A 157 -5.30 -24.29 4.64
N CYS A 158 -4.32 -24.31 3.71
CA CYS A 158 -4.55 -24.35 2.26
C CYS A 158 -5.21 -25.69 1.88
N CYS A 159 -6.02 -25.83 0.88
CA CYS A 159 -6.54 -24.83 -0.03
C CYS A 159 -8.04 -25.03 -0.18
N SER A 160 -8.83 -24.23 0.40
CA SER A 160 -10.29 -24.30 0.37
C SER A 160 -10.88 -22.91 0.61
N ALA A 161 -12.18 -22.75 0.45
CA ALA A 161 -12.86 -21.52 0.80
C ALA A 161 -12.69 -21.10 2.29
N ALA A 162 -12.18 -21.98 3.16
CA ALA A 162 -11.88 -21.67 4.55
C ALA A 162 -10.39 -21.33 4.79
N THR A 163 -9.60 -21.17 3.74
CA THR A 163 -8.19 -20.77 3.84
C THR A 163 -8.07 -19.39 4.45
N THR A 164 -7.15 -19.27 5.41
CA THR A 164 -6.86 -18.01 6.10
C THR A 164 -5.41 -17.62 5.93
N TRP A 165 -5.16 -16.34 5.75
CA TRP A 165 -3.82 -15.76 5.56
C TRP A 165 -3.43 -14.90 6.73
N THR A 166 -2.14 -14.96 7.11
CA THR A 166 -1.54 -14.12 8.15
C THR A 166 -0.29 -13.46 7.58
N VAL A 167 -0.17 -12.15 7.73
CA VAL A 167 1.04 -11.41 7.34
C VAL A 167 2.20 -11.79 8.27
N LYS A 168 3.41 -11.85 7.71
CA LYS A 168 4.63 -12.26 8.43
C LYS A 168 5.77 -11.24 8.35
N THR A 169 5.54 -10.08 7.77
CA THR A 169 6.59 -9.07 7.54
C THR A 169 6.26 -7.67 8.06
N ASP A 170 5.29 -7.54 8.97
CA ASP A 170 4.95 -6.26 9.61
C ASP A 170 5.96 -5.87 10.70
N PHE A 171 7.23 -5.74 10.33
CA PHE A 171 8.31 -5.35 11.24
C PHE A 171 8.94 -4.03 10.79
N PRO A 172 9.24 -3.09 11.69
CA PRO A 172 9.87 -1.80 11.36
C PRO A 172 11.25 -1.92 10.70
N GLU A 173 11.91 -3.08 10.82
CA GLU A 173 13.20 -3.34 10.19
C GLU A 173 13.10 -3.52 8.67
N ILE A 174 11.90 -3.80 8.15
CA ILE A 174 11.66 -4.07 6.74
C ILE A 174 11.26 -2.77 6.04
N ALA A 175 12.19 -2.21 5.27
CA ALA A 175 12.01 -0.92 4.60
C ALA A 175 11.25 -1.01 3.24
N SER A 176 10.89 -2.19 2.78
CA SER A 176 10.08 -2.39 1.58
C SER A 176 9.14 -3.56 1.75
N MET A 177 7.87 -3.33 1.54
CA MET A 177 6.81 -4.34 1.63
C MET A 177 6.45 -4.94 0.26
N ALA A 178 7.06 -4.46 -0.83
CA ALA A 178 6.91 -5.07 -2.14
C ALA A 178 7.77 -6.33 -2.23
N ILE A 179 7.17 -7.45 -2.59
CA ILE A 179 7.84 -8.74 -2.73
C ILE A 179 7.84 -9.14 -4.20
N GLY A 180 9.03 -9.16 -4.81
CA GLY A 180 9.21 -9.49 -6.21
C GLY A 180 9.36 -10.97 -6.50
N ASP A 181 9.97 -11.72 -5.58
CA ASP A 181 10.11 -13.17 -5.66
C ASP A 181 10.24 -13.80 -4.27
N LEU A 182 9.94 -15.10 -4.17
CA LEU A 182 10.03 -15.87 -2.94
C LEU A 182 10.41 -17.31 -3.27
N THR A 183 11.35 -17.88 -2.51
CA THR A 183 11.80 -19.26 -2.71
C THR A 183 11.99 -19.97 -1.39
N VAL A 184 11.77 -21.29 -1.39
CA VAL A 184 12.13 -22.21 -0.30
C VAL A 184 13.47 -22.84 -0.67
N ASP A 185 14.38 -22.97 0.31
CA ASP A 185 15.62 -23.72 0.13
C ASP A 185 15.32 -25.20 -0.17
N PRO A 186 15.79 -25.74 -1.30
CA PRO A 186 15.45 -27.10 -1.72
C PRO A 186 16.07 -28.20 -0.86
N GLN A 187 17.06 -27.88 0.01
CA GLN A 187 17.68 -28.83 0.92
C GLN A 187 17.23 -28.66 2.38
N ASN A 188 16.72 -27.46 2.74
CA ASN A 188 16.24 -27.14 4.07
C ASN A 188 14.95 -26.31 4.01
N HIS A 189 13.82 -26.97 3.97
CA HIS A 189 12.51 -26.35 3.79
C HIS A 189 12.07 -25.44 4.96
N ASN A 190 12.86 -25.32 6.04
CA ASN A 190 12.66 -24.29 7.05
C ASN A 190 13.18 -22.91 6.62
N VAL A 191 14.07 -22.89 5.61
CA VAL A 191 14.70 -21.65 5.13
C VAL A 191 13.96 -21.13 3.91
N LEU A 192 13.56 -19.85 3.97
CA LEU A 192 12.95 -19.11 2.87
C LEU A 192 13.73 -17.83 2.61
N TYR A 193 13.73 -17.42 1.35
CA TYR A 193 14.23 -16.12 0.93
C TYR A 193 13.16 -15.39 0.15
N ALA A 194 13.00 -14.07 0.40
CA ALA A 194 12.13 -13.20 -0.38
C ALA A 194 12.89 -11.98 -0.87
N GLY A 195 12.87 -11.76 -2.18
CA GLY A 195 13.43 -10.58 -2.82
C GLY A 195 12.49 -9.39 -2.71
N THR A 196 12.98 -8.23 -2.25
CA THR A 196 12.16 -7.02 -2.16
C THR A 196 12.18 -6.20 -3.45
N GLY A 197 11.15 -5.36 -3.63
CA GLY A 197 10.89 -4.61 -4.87
C GLY A 197 10.09 -5.42 -5.87
N ASP A 198 9.60 -4.77 -6.92
CA ASP A 198 8.88 -5.44 -8.00
C ASP A 198 9.50 -5.14 -9.36
N LEU A 199 9.99 -6.17 -10.04
CA LEU A 199 10.61 -6.07 -11.35
C LEU A 199 9.58 -5.79 -12.47
N ARG A 200 8.32 -6.17 -12.30
CA ARG A 200 7.28 -6.10 -13.34
C ARG A 200 6.98 -4.68 -13.75
N TYR A 201 6.69 -3.82 -12.78
CA TYR A 201 6.43 -2.41 -13.02
C TYR A 201 7.69 -1.57 -13.23
N GLY A 202 8.82 -2.08 -12.85
CA GLY A 202 10.09 -1.43 -13.08
C GLY A 202 10.30 -0.17 -12.29
N SER A 203 10.18 0.97 -12.95
CA SER A 203 10.44 2.27 -12.32
C SER A 203 9.34 2.70 -11.33
N PHE A 204 8.23 2.02 -11.28
CA PHE A 204 7.06 2.43 -10.48
C PHE A 204 6.89 1.62 -9.21
N SER A 205 7.49 0.45 -9.17
CA SER A 205 7.42 -0.39 -7.99
C SER A 205 8.31 0.13 -6.89
N PHE A 206 7.96 -0.22 -5.69
CA PHE A 206 8.77 0.06 -4.51
C PHE A 206 10.16 -0.52 -4.70
N GLY A 207 11.18 0.28 -4.43
CA GLY A 207 12.57 -0.14 -4.60
C GLY A 207 12.95 -1.32 -3.71
N ALA A 208 13.97 -2.07 -4.10
CA ALA A 208 14.56 -3.09 -3.26
C ALA A 208 15.19 -2.48 -2.01
N ALA A 209 15.00 -3.15 -0.88
CA ALA A 209 15.62 -2.80 0.40
C ALA A 209 16.29 -4.01 1.06
N GLY A 210 16.94 -4.84 0.24
CA GLY A 210 17.58 -6.08 0.67
C GLY A 210 16.78 -7.33 0.35
N ILE A 211 17.23 -8.45 0.89
CA ILE A 211 16.59 -9.76 0.82
C ILE A 211 16.11 -10.14 2.21
N LEU A 212 14.88 -10.62 2.31
CA LEU A 212 14.37 -11.17 3.54
C LEU A 212 14.75 -12.64 3.63
N LYS A 213 15.24 -13.09 4.77
CA LYS A 213 15.54 -14.50 5.08
C LYS A 213 14.77 -14.95 6.31
N SER A 214 14.06 -16.04 6.20
CA SER A 214 13.46 -16.79 7.31
C SER A 214 14.21 -18.10 7.54
N MET A 215 14.29 -18.56 8.78
CA MET A 215 14.86 -19.85 9.16
C MET A 215 13.85 -20.75 9.90
N ASP A 216 12.59 -20.34 9.96
CA ASP A 216 11.54 -20.96 10.76
C ASP A 216 10.22 -21.10 9.97
N LYS A 217 10.33 -21.45 8.69
CA LYS A 217 9.17 -21.57 7.78
C LYS A 217 8.35 -20.29 7.68
N GLY A 218 9.02 -19.12 7.63
CA GLY A 218 8.40 -17.82 7.38
C GLY A 218 7.69 -17.22 8.60
N GLU A 219 7.93 -17.69 9.82
CA GLU A 219 7.36 -17.07 11.03
C GLU A 219 8.05 -15.77 11.37
N THR A 220 9.40 -15.75 11.26
CA THR A 220 10.21 -14.54 11.48
C THR A 220 11.16 -14.30 10.30
N TRP A 221 11.52 -13.04 10.09
CA TRP A 221 12.35 -12.61 8.96
C TRP A 221 13.47 -11.69 9.41
N SER A 222 14.64 -11.84 8.81
CA SER A 222 15.77 -10.92 8.89
C SER A 222 16.08 -10.32 7.53
N VAL A 223 16.62 -9.11 7.50
CA VAL A 223 16.96 -8.40 6.27
C VAL A 223 18.47 -8.52 6.01
N LEU A 224 18.85 -8.97 4.81
CA LEU A 224 20.23 -9.19 4.37
C LEU A 224 20.54 -8.30 3.17
N GLY A 225 21.83 -7.94 2.98
CA GLY A 225 22.32 -7.27 1.78
C GLY A 225 21.72 -5.88 1.53
N GLN A 226 21.28 -5.17 2.56
CA GLN A 226 20.71 -3.82 2.42
C GLN A 226 21.68 -2.81 1.82
N ASP A 227 22.98 -2.98 2.06
CA ASP A 227 24.06 -2.15 1.55
C ASP A 227 24.53 -2.56 0.16
N VAL A 228 24.12 -3.72 -0.34
CA VAL A 228 24.56 -4.33 -1.59
C VAL A 228 23.53 -4.13 -2.71
N PHE A 229 22.24 -4.32 -2.43
CA PHE A 229 21.17 -4.22 -3.42
C PHE A 229 20.72 -2.78 -3.66
N ASN A 230 21.69 -1.87 -3.83
CA ASN A 230 21.45 -0.46 -4.04
C ASN A 230 22.40 0.19 -5.07
N PRO A 231 22.66 -0.40 -6.23
CA PRO A 231 23.49 0.27 -7.20
C PRO A 231 22.84 1.58 -7.64
N LEU A 232 23.67 2.59 -7.86
CA LEU A 232 23.28 3.82 -8.52
C LEU A 232 22.71 3.47 -9.89
N TYR A 233 21.45 3.70 -10.06
CA TYR A 233 20.81 3.64 -11.36
C TYR A 233 20.84 5.04 -11.92
N GLY A 234 21.75 5.30 -12.85
CA GLY A 234 21.85 6.60 -13.52
C GLY A 234 20.48 7.00 -14.09
N PRO A 235 20.12 8.29 -14.11
CA PRO A 235 18.93 8.73 -14.79
C PRO A 235 19.02 8.25 -16.24
N SER A 236 17.93 7.65 -16.73
CA SER A 236 17.83 7.40 -18.15
C SER A 236 17.94 8.73 -18.90
N THR A 237 18.49 8.74 -20.09
CA THR A 237 18.54 9.94 -20.93
C THR A 237 17.18 10.58 -21.20
N ASN A 238 16.09 9.93 -20.80
CA ASN A 238 14.69 10.36 -20.97
C ASN A 238 13.96 10.65 -19.65
N GLY A 239 14.67 10.75 -18.54
CA GLY A 239 14.14 11.39 -17.36
C GLY A 239 13.47 10.50 -16.32
N PHE A 240 13.33 9.16 -16.53
CA PHE A 240 12.76 8.30 -15.49
C PHE A 240 13.85 7.59 -14.69
N PRO A 241 13.88 7.72 -13.36
CA PRO A 241 14.71 6.89 -12.51
C PRO A 241 14.21 5.45 -12.59
N GLN A 242 15.14 4.53 -12.60
CA GLN A 242 14.89 3.09 -12.53
C GLN A 242 15.28 2.63 -11.13
N TYR A 243 14.36 2.07 -10.38
CA TYR A 243 14.68 1.52 -9.06
C TYR A 243 15.33 0.15 -9.21
N GLN A 244 16.23 -0.18 -8.31
CA GLN A 244 16.67 -1.55 -8.13
C GLN A 244 15.47 -2.35 -7.60
N SER A 245 15.25 -3.52 -8.18
CA SER A 245 14.31 -4.50 -7.64
C SER A 245 14.85 -5.90 -7.83
N ILE A 246 14.51 -6.79 -6.92
CA ILE A 246 14.90 -8.19 -6.95
C ILE A 246 13.76 -8.97 -7.59
N GLY A 247 13.99 -9.44 -8.80
CA GLY A 247 12.99 -10.15 -9.60
C GLY A 247 13.03 -11.65 -9.47
N LYS A 248 14.19 -12.21 -9.07
CA LYS A 248 14.37 -13.66 -8.89
C LYS A 248 15.34 -13.95 -7.75
N VAL A 249 14.99 -14.94 -6.93
CA VAL A 249 15.88 -15.51 -5.91
C VAL A 249 15.86 -17.02 -6.05
N VAL A 250 17.03 -17.63 -6.24
CA VAL A 250 17.16 -19.08 -6.31
C VAL A 250 18.26 -19.57 -5.37
N VAL A 251 18.03 -20.71 -4.73
CA VAL A 251 19.04 -21.42 -3.92
C VAL A 251 19.58 -22.57 -4.74
N ASP A 252 20.88 -22.77 -4.67
CA ASP A 252 21.54 -23.89 -5.35
C ASP A 252 21.00 -25.23 -4.82
N PRO A 253 20.44 -26.09 -5.69
CA PRO A 253 19.90 -27.37 -5.25
C PRO A 253 20.96 -28.37 -4.76
N ASN A 254 22.25 -28.08 -4.90
CA ASN A 254 23.35 -28.89 -4.43
C ASN A 254 24.06 -28.31 -3.18
N ASP A 255 23.83 -27.02 -2.87
CA ASP A 255 24.50 -26.34 -1.75
C ASP A 255 23.67 -25.15 -1.27
N SER A 256 23.06 -25.26 -0.08
CA SER A 256 22.20 -24.23 0.53
C SER A 256 22.92 -22.93 0.88
N ASP A 257 24.27 -22.95 0.97
CA ASP A 257 25.03 -21.74 1.21
C ASP A 257 25.12 -20.86 -0.03
N ASN A 258 24.82 -21.41 -1.19
CA ASN A 258 24.84 -20.69 -2.48
C ASN A 258 23.45 -20.13 -2.78
N VAL A 259 23.32 -18.80 -2.71
CA VAL A 259 22.10 -18.06 -3.06
C VAL A 259 22.40 -17.15 -4.25
N ILE A 260 21.56 -17.22 -5.29
CA ILE A 260 21.74 -16.43 -6.53
C ILE A 260 20.54 -15.52 -6.70
N VAL A 261 20.77 -14.25 -7.01
CA VAL A 261 19.75 -13.22 -7.07
C VAL A 261 19.80 -12.47 -8.38
N GLY A 262 18.69 -12.48 -9.10
CA GLY A 262 18.49 -11.71 -10.33
C GLY A 262 17.82 -10.37 -10.07
N THR A 263 18.45 -9.30 -10.53
CA THR A 263 18.01 -7.92 -10.30
C THR A 263 17.93 -7.14 -11.63
N LYS A 264 17.54 -5.88 -11.55
CA LYS A 264 17.59 -4.96 -12.71
C LYS A 264 19.01 -4.61 -13.19
N THR A 265 20.01 -4.80 -12.34
CA THR A 265 21.38 -4.42 -12.65
C THR A 265 22.31 -5.62 -12.91
N GLY A 266 21.81 -6.83 -12.77
CA GLY A 266 22.59 -8.04 -13.00
C GLY A 266 22.27 -9.13 -11.99
N VAL A 267 23.17 -10.12 -11.92
CA VAL A 267 23.07 -11.25 -11.00
C VAL A 267 24.02 -11.03 -9.84
N PHE A 268 23.59 -11.42 -8.64
CA PHE A 268 24.42 -11.43 -7.43
C PHE A 268 24.55 -12.86 -6.92
N PHE A 269 25.68 -13.16 -6.31
CA PHE A 269 25.99 -14.46 -5.72
C PHE A 269 26.34 -14.30 -4.24
N SER A 270 25.82 -15.19 -3.43
CA SER A 270 26.25 -15.42 -2.06
C SER A 270 26.73 -16.88 -1.95
N TYR A 271 27.76 -17.10 -1.16
CA TYR A 271 28.33 -18.42 -0.85
C TYR A 271 28.32 -18.73 0.65
N ASP A 272 27.56 -17.96 1.39
CA ASP A 272 27.40 -18.02 2.84
C ASP A 272 25.94 -17.79 3.28
N ALA A 273 25.02 -18.31 2.49
CA ALA A 273 23.57 -18.25 2.72
C ALA A 273 23.02 -16.81 2.88
N GLY A 274 23.59 -15.86 2.16
CA GLY A 274 23.15 -14.46 2.13
C GLY A 274 23.93 -13.53 3.08
N GLY A 275 24.98 -14.01 3.75
CA GLY A 275 25.79 -13.20 4.66
C GLY A 275 26.61 -12.15 3.92
N THR A 276 27.21 -12.53 2.81
CA THR A 276 27.96 -11.63 1.90
C THR A 276 27.56 -11.87 0.43
N TRP A 277 27.79 -10.87 -0.42
CA TRP A 277 27.35 -10.87 -1.80
C TRP A 277 28.45 -10.39 -2.75
N ASP A 278 28.65 -11.16 -3.81
CA ASP A 278 29.46 -10.80 -4.97
C ASP A 278 28.55 -10.33 -6.11
N GLY A 279 28.80 -9.14 -6.63
CA GLY A 279 27.98 -8.58 -7.73
C GLY A 279 27.94 -7.06 -7.77
N PRO A 280 27.19 -6.48 -8.72
CA PRO A 280 26.45 -7.16 -9.78
C PRO A 280 27.38 -7.83 -10.79
N CYS A 281 27.17 -9.10 -11.01
CA CYS A 281 27.84 -9.87 -12.08
C CYS A 281 27.07 -9.70 -13.39
N PHE A 282 27.72 -10.02 -14.50
CA PHE A 282 27.06 -9.96 -15.80
C PHE A 282 26.57 -8.56 -16.19
N THR A 283 27.16 -7.52 -15.58
CA THR A 283 26.93 -6.13 -16.00
C THR A 283 27.77 -5.79 -17.20
N ASN A 284 27.27 -4.95 -18.08
CA ASN A 284 27.98 -4.42 -19.25
C ASN A 284 28.50 -5.47 -20.27
N ALA A 285 28.17 -6.75 -20.10
CA ALA A 285 28.64 -7.78 -21.05
C ALA A 285 28.28 -7.45 -22.49
N PHE A 286 27.23 -6.65 -22.72
CA PHE A 286 26.64 -6.35 -24.00
C PHE A 286 26.18 -4.91 -24.17
N SER A 287 26.37 -4.03 -23.20
CA SER A 287 26.07 -2.61 -23.32
C SER A 287 27.33 -1.80 -23.60
N THR A 288 27.32 -0.97 -24.62
CA THR A 288 28.38 0.00 -24.90
C THR A 288 28.18 1.32 -24.15
N SER A 289 27.05 1.47 -23.44
CA SER A 289 26.72 2.67 -22.68
C SER A 289 27.18 2.52 -21.23
N THR A 290 28.07 3.40 -20.79
CA THR A 290 28.50 3.47 -19.38
C THR A 290 27.43 4.01 -18.45
N THR A 291 26.32 4.51 -18.96
CA THR A 291 25.20 5.07 -18.20
C THR A 291 23.98 4.14 -18.12
N ALA A 292 23.91 3.12 -18.97
CA ALA A 292 22.80 2.18 -19.06
C ALA A 292 23.26 0.78 -18.64
N GLN A 293 23.33 0.54 -17.34
CA GLN A 293 23.69 -0.79 -16.79
C GLN A 293 22.45 -1.65 -16.56
N ARG A 294 21.47 -1.56 -17.43
CA ARG A 294 20.24 -2.29 -17.28
C ARG A 294 20.37 -3.70 -17.81
N GLN A 295 20.25 -4.66 -16.92
CA GLN A 295 20.28 -6.09 -17.18
C GLN A 295 19.12 -6.75 -16.46
N ASP A 296 17.88 -6.42 -16.84
CA ASP A 296 16.68 -6.98 -16.18
C ASP A 296 16.72 -8.51 -16.22
N MET A 297 17.02 -9.13 -15.08
CA MET A 297 16.99 -10.58 -14.90
C MET A 297 15.54 -11.01 -14.68
N THR A 298 14.83 -11.25 -15.77
CA THR A 298 13.42 -11.59 -15.73
C THR A 298 13.16 -13.07 -15.47
N GLY A 299 14.18 -13.93 -15.68
CA GLY A 299 14.16 -15.35 -15.32
C GLY A 299 15.51 -15.81 -14.82
N LEU A 300 15.54 -16.66 -13.80
CA LEU A 300 16.76 -17.26 -13.24
C LEU A 300 16.46 -18.68 -12.76
N LEU A 301 17.31 -19.62 -13.10
CA LEU A 301 17.21 -21.00 -12.62
C LEU A 301 18.60 -21.50 -12.20
N ALA A 302 18.64 -22.26 -11.09
CA ALA A 302 19.74 -23.10 -10.68
C ALA A 302 19.30 -24.57 -10.81
N VAL A 303 19.92 -25.30 -11.73
CA VAL A 303 19.46 -26.63 -12.14
C VAL A 303 20.50 -27.67 -11.78
N ASN A 304 20.12 -28.68 -10.98
CA ASN A 304 20.99 -29.81 -10.67
C ASN A 304 21.13 -30.70 -11.90
N ARG A 305 22.37 -30.81 -12.40
CA ARG A 305 22.75 -31.73 -13.47
C ARG A 305 23.74 -32.76 -12.97
N SER A 306 23.23 -33.87 -12.45
CA SER A 306 24.06 -34.98 -11.96
C SER A 306 25.07 -34.55 -10.89
N GLY A 307 24.63 -33.71 -9.92
CA GLY A 307 25.44 -33.22 -8.82
C GLY A 307 26.26 -31.96 -9.12
N SER A 308 26.09 -31.38 -10.31
CA SER A 308 26.65 -30.06 -10.64
C SER A 308 25.53 -29.07 -10.93
N THR A 309 25.65 -27.82 -10.46
CA THR A 309 24.66 -26.79 -10.70
C THR A 309 24.95 -26.04 -11.98
N VAL A 310 23.97 -25.99 -12.86
CA VAL A 310 23.98 -25.18 -14.08
C VAL A 310 22.98 -24.05 -13.92
N LEU A 311 23.45 -22.84 -14.18
CA LEU A 311 22.66 -21.61 -14.11
C LEU A 311 22.08 -21.28 -15.50
N TYR A 312 20.84 -20.81 -15.50
CA TYR A 312 20.20 -20.19 -16.66
C TYR A 312 19.70 -18.81 -16.24
N ALA A 313 20.11 -17.79 -16.99
CA ALA A 313 19.67 -16.42 -16.79
C ALA A 313 18.92 -15.91 -18.04
N ALA A 314 17.69 -15.48 -17.87
CA ALA A 314 16.93 -14.82 -18.91
C ALA A 314 17.06 -13.31 -18.70
N VAL A 315 17.78 -12.67 -19.62
CA VAL A 315 17.92 -11.22 -19.67
C VAL A 315 16.86 -10.68 -20.62
N GLY A 316 15.98 -9.85 -20.10
CA GLY A 316 14.91 -9.25 -20.87
C GLY A 316 14.60 -7.85 -20.40
N THR A 317 14.20 -6.97 -21.31
CA THR A 317 13.64 -5.69 -20.92
C THR A 317 12.12 -5.82 -20.83
N ARG A 318 11.49 -5.05 -19.97
CA ARG A 318 10.02 -5.00 -19.89
C ARG A 318 9.37 -4.32 -21.09
N GLY A 319 10.20 -3.83 -22.01
CA GLY A 319 9.88 -3.57 -23.39
C GLY A 319 8.68 -2.73 -23.70
N LEU A 320 8.56 -1.54 -23.14
CA LEU A 320 7.75 -0.51 -23.78
C LEU A 320 8.60 0.18 -24.86
N PRO A 321 8.16 0.26 -26.12
CA PRO A 321 8.92 0.88 -27.23
C PRO A 321 8.85 2.42 -27.17
N THR A 322 8.85 3.00 -25.97
CA THR A 322 8.70 4.43 -25.79
C THR A 322 10.02 5.04 -25.32
N PRO A 323 10.16 6.37 -25.45
CA PRO A 323 11.28 7.12 -24.89
C PRO A 323 11.57 6.88 -23.40
N VAL A 324 10.62 6.28 -22.68
CA VAL A 324 10.76 5.92 -21.26
C VAL A 324 11.82 4.83 -20.98
N GLN A 325 12.25 4.08 -22.04
CA GLN A 325 13.26 3.03 -21.90
C GLN A 325 14.32 3.16 -23.00
N PRO A 326 15.23 4.13 -22.90
CA PRO A 326 16.24 4.41 -23.92
C PRO A 326 17.18 3.25 -24.18
N ASP A 327 17.27 2.31 -23.25
CA ASP A 327 18.23 1.21 -23.29
C ASP A 327 17.79 0.06 -24.20
N LEU A 328 16.54 0.02 -24.63
CA LEU A 328 16.02 -0.96 -25.56
C LEU A 328 16.77 -0.96 -26.90
N ALA A 329 17.10 0.22 -27.40
CA ALA A 329 17.80 0.36 -28.68
C ALA A 329 19.26 -0.13 -28.65
N ASN A 330 19.87 -0.18 -27.47
CA ASN A 330 21.27 -0.52 -27.29
C ASN A 330 21.49 -1.90 -26.67
N ASN A 331 20.42 -2.61 -26.35
CA ASN A 331 20.49 -3.83 -25.57
C ASN A 331 20.43 -5.07 -26.47
N GLY A 332 21.48 -5.32 -27.22
CA GLY A 332 21.70 -6.56 -27.98
C GLY A 332 21.77 -7.83 -27.12
N ALA A 333 21.60 -7.68 -25.81
CA ALA A 333 21.84 -8.73 -24.83
C ALA A 333 20.58 -9.51 -24.41
N ASN A 334 19.39 -9.12 -24.84
CA ASN A 334 18.17 -9.86 -24.47
C ASN A 334 18.23 -11.30 -25.00
N GLY A 335 18.21 -12.26 -24.08
CA GLY A 335 18.33 -13.66 -24.43
C GLY A 335 18.44 -14.57 -23.20
N VAL A 336 18.55 -15.86 -23.45
CA VAL A 336 18.80 -16.87 -22.43
C VAL A 336 20.28 -17.23 -22.42
N TYR A 337 20.90 -17.13 -21.27
CA TYR A 337 22.31 -17.43 -21.03
C TYR A 337 22.45 -18.63 -20.12
N ARG A 338 23.51 -19.41 -20.34
CA ARG A 338 23.86 -20.57 -19.51
C ARG A 338 25.27 -20.44 -18.98
N ALA A 339 25.49 -20.76 -17.70
CA ALA A 339 26.80 -20.90 -17.09
C ALA A 339 26.80 -22.04 -16.06
N ASN A 340 27.98 -22.54 -15.71
CA ASN A 340 28.10 -23.38 -14.52
C ASN A 340 28.16 -22.51 -13.27
N MET A 341 27.66 -23.02 -12.15
CA MET A 341 27.81 -22.35 -10.85
C MET A 341 29.29 -22.20 -10.52
N PRO A 342 29.81 -21.00 -10.28
CA PRO A 342 31.20 -20.80 -9.87
C PRO A 342 31.39 -21.23 -8.41
N SER A 343 32.62 -21.54 -8.05
CA SER A 343 32.98 -21.88 -6.67
C SER A 343 33.16 -20.66 -5.75
N SER A 344 33.27 -19.48 -6.30
CA SER A 344 33.36 -18.20 -5.59
C SER A 344 33.31 -17.04 -6.59
N GLY A 345 32.88 -15.87 -6.14
CA GLY A 345 32.88 -14.63 -6.95
C GLY A 345 31.90 -14.66 -8.12
N CYS A 346 32.03 -13.70 -9.01
CA CYS A 346 31.28 -13.65 -10.26
C CYS A 346 31.81 -14.63 -11.31
N PRO A 347 30.95 -15.34 -12.06
CA PRO A 347 31.40 -15.97 -13.30
C PRO A 347 31.99 -14.90 -14.23
N ALA A 348 33.07 -15.23 -14.91
CA ALA A 348 33.61 -14.34 -15.95
C ALA A 348 32.56 -14.19 -17.07
N VAL A 349 32.58 -13.06 -17.78
CA VAL A 349 31.67 -12.84 -18.92
C VAL A 349 31.76 -13.96 -19.96
N ALA A 350 32.97 -14.50 -20.17
CA ALA A 350 33.21 -15.61 -21.10
C ALA A 350 32.63 -16.95 -20.64
N ASP A 351 32.30 -17.11 -19.38
CA ASP A 351 31.69 -18.34 -18.85
C ASP A 351 30.18 -18.39 -19.16
N TRP A 352 29.59 -17.25 -19.47
CA TRP A 352 28.18 -17.18 -19.88
C TRP A 352 28.05 -17.46 -21.38
N THR A 353 27.36 -18.49 -21.75
CA THR A 353 27.04 -18.83 -23.14
C THR A 353 25.65 -18.32 -23.49
N LEU A 354 25.55 -17.38 -24.44
CA LEU A 354 24.27 -17.00 -25.05
C LEU A 354 23.73 -18.16 -25.89
N LEU A 355 22.56 -18.64 -25.55
CA LEU A 355 21.88 -19.71 -26.28
C LEU A 355 21.14 -19.12 -27.49
N THR A 356 21.54 -19.54 -28.70
CA THR A 356 21.00 -18.97 -29.95
C THR A 356 20.43 -20.00 -30.92
N ASN A 357 20.79 -21.26 -30.76
CA ASN A 357 20.42 -22.32 -31.72
C ASN A 357 18.93 -22.68 -31.61
N GLY A 358 18.15 -22.28 -32.61
CA GLY A 358 16.69 -22.47 -32.68
C GLY A 358 15.85 -21.30 -32.15
N PHE A 359 16.45 -20.27 -31.58
CA PHE A 359 15.73 -19.04 -31.22
C PHE A 359 15.53 -18.10 -32.43
N PRO A 360 14.60 -17.12 -32.36
CA PRO A 360 14.33 -16.20 -33.48
C PRO A 360 15.61 -15.49 -33.96
N ALA A 361 15.73 -15.27 -35.24
CA ALA A 361 16.85 -14.51 -35.83
C ALA A 361 16.86 -13.05 -35.31
N GLY A 362 18.05 -12.44 -35.26
CA GLY A 362 18.22 -11.07 -34.75
C GLY A 362 18.71 -11.02 -33.31
N THR A 363 19.20 -12.08 -32.76
CA THR A 363 19.58 -12.29 -31.37
C THR A 363 21.06 -12.29 -31.11
N GLY A 364 21.87 -11.89 -32.09
CA GLY A 364 23.35 -11.84 -31.99
C GLY A 364 23.81 -10.60 -31.20
N SER A 365 24.96 -10.75 -30.52
CA SER A 365 25.70 -9.63 -29.94
C SER A 365 25.97 -8.54 -30.98
N GLY A 366 25.53 -7.30 -30.73
CA GLY A 366 25.83 -6.16 -31.57
C GLY A 366 24.74 -5.74 -32.58
N ALA A 367 23.63 -6.48 -32.73
CA ALA A 367 22.47 -5.98 -33.45
C ALA A 367 21.41 -5.51 -32.46
N PRO A 368 20.82 -4.31 -32.62
CA PRO A 368 19.70 -3.90 -31.78
C PRO A 368 18.58 -4.92 -31.96
N ASN A 369 18.26 -5.64 -30.88
CA ASN A 369 17.16 -6.56 -30.91
C ASN A 369 15.87 -5.78 -30.62
N THR A 370 15.30 -5.25 -31.68
CA THR A 370 14.12 -4.37 -31.61
C THR A 370 12.83 -5.10 -31.28
N SER A 371 12.83 -6.43 -31.16
CA SER A 371 11.59 -7.19 -30.94
C SER A 371 11.54 -8.02 -29.66
N ARG A 372 12.65 -8.26 -28.97
CA ARG A 372 12.65 -9.05 -27.74
C ARG A 372 12.47 -8.19 -26.50
N GLY A 373 11.39 -8.47 -25.75
CA GLY A 373 11.12 -7.85 -24.47
C GLY A 373 11.50 -8.73 -23.28
N ARG A 374 10.59 -8.85 -22.33
CA ARG A 374 10.70 -9.74 -21.17
C ARG A 374 10.83 -11.21 -21.63
N LEU A 375 11.62 -11.96 -20.89
CA LEU A 375 11.82 -13.38 -21.09
C LEU A 375 11.52 -14.15 -19.82
N GLU A 376 10.87 -15.30 -19.97
CA GLU A 376 10.64 -16.23 -18.87
C GLU A 376 11.19 -17.60 -19.21
N ILE A 377 11.75 -18.29 -18.23
CA ILE A 377 12.30 -19.64 -18.37
C ILE A 377 11.80 -20.57 -17.27
N ALA A 378 11.56 -21.81 -17.61
CA ALA A 378 11.18 -22.84 -16.68
C ALA A 378 11.86 -24.17 -17.01
N VAL A 379 12.20 -24.95 -15.98
CA VAL A 379 12.74 -26.31 -16.12
C VAL A 379 11.65 -27.32 -15.74
N ALA A 380 11.63 -28.45 -16.43
CA ALA A 380 10.75 -29.57 -16.06
C ALA A 380 11.32 -30.27 -14.81
N PRO A 381 10.56 -30.35 -13.71
CA PRO A 381 11.03 -30.97 -12.46
C PRO A 381 11.46 -32.43 -12.63
N THR A 382 10.83 -33.18 -13.59
CA THR A 382 11.12 -34.58 -13.88
C THR A 382 12.37 -34.81 -14.74
N ASN A 383 12.85 -33.76 -15.43
CA ASN A 383 14.02 -33.91 -16.31
C ASN A 383 14.75 -32.54 -16.50
N PRO A 384 15.93 -32.37 -15.89
CA PRO A 384 16.68 -31.11 -15.95
C PRO A 384 17.23 -30.72 -17.33
N LEU A 385 17.09 -31.59 -18.33
CA LEU A 385 17.44 -31.26 -19.71
C LEU A 385 16.29 -30.67 -20.50
N ILE A 386 15.06 -30.76 -19.97
CA ILE A 386 13.88 -30.19 -20.62
C ILE A 386 13.60 -28.83 -20.00
N LEU A 387 13.77 -27.76 -20.79
CA LEU A 387 13.45 -26.41 -20.40
C LEU A 387 12.51 -25.77 -21.43
N TYR A 388 11.83 -24.75 -20.96
CA TYR A 388 10.99 -23.88 -21.78
C TYR A 388 11.50 -22.46 -21.66
N ALA A 389 11.40 -21.70 -22.76
CA ALA A 389 11.70 -20.26 -22.81
C ALA A 389 10.57 -19.54 -23.56
N MET A 390 10.02 -18.50 -22.95
CA MET A 390 9.02 -17.64 -23.56
C MET A 390 9.63 -16.26 -23.78
N PHE A 391 9.49 -15.74 -25.00
CA PHE A 391 9.91 -14.43 -25.43
C PHE A 391 8.70 -13.55 -25.66
N THR A 392 8.71 -12.34 -25.15
CA THR A 392 7.69 -11.34 -25.45
C THR A 392 8.17 -10.39 -26.54
N ASP A 393 7.25 -9.78 -27.25
CA ASP A 393 7.51 -8.83 -28.33
C ASP A 393 7.31 -7.38 -27.86
N VAL A 394 8.33 -6.54 -27.90
CA VAL A 394 8.25 -5.14 -27.49
C VAL A 394 7.36 -4.28 -28.38
N THR A 395 7.15 -4.70 -29.65
CA THR A 395 6.39 -3.92 -30.63
C THR A 395 4.89 -4.23 -30.54
N THR A 396 4.57 -5.54 -30.58
CA THR A 396 3.18 -6.02 -30.49
C THR A 396 2.71 -6.15 -29.03
N ARG A 397 3.65 -6.16 -28.09
CA ARG A 397 3.43 -6.41 -26.66
C ARG A 397 2.87 -7.80 -26.35
N GLY A 398 2.76 -8.67 -27.33
CA GLY A 398 2.29 -10.05 -27.23
C GLY A 398 3.43 -11.04 -27.00
N ILE A 399 3.16 -12.33 -27.23
CA ILE A 399 4.14 -13.41 -27.23
C ILE A 399 4.88 -13.43 -28.57
N LEU A 400 6.20 -13.24 -28.57
CA LEU A 400 7.06 -13.41 -29.74
C LEU A 400 7.22 -14.90 -30.10
N GLY A 401 7.33 -15.77 -29.10
CA GLY A 401 7.43 -17.20 -29.27
C GLY A 401 7.69 -17.95 -27.98
N ILE A 402 7.30 -19.21 -27.97
CA ILE A 402 7.61 -20.17 -26.90
C ILE A 402 8.46 -21.27 -27.50
N TYR A 403 9.51 -21.64 -26.79
CA TYR A 403 10.53 -22.60 -27.24
C TYR A 403 10.75 -23.68 -26.19
N LYS A 404 11.08 -24.90 -26.66
CA LYS A 404 11.40 -26.05 -25.82
C LYS A 404 12.76 -26.63 -26.23
N THR A 405 13.55 -26.99 -25.22
CA THR A 405 14.77 -27.79 -25.40
C THR A 405 14.61 -29.18 -24.78
N LEU A 406 15.34 -30.19 -25.30
CA LEU A 406 15.42 -31.54 -24.75
C LEU A 406 16.85 -31.94 -24.36
N ASP A 407 17.82 -31.03 -24.58
CA ASP A 407 19.26 -31.24 -24.39
C ASP A 407 19.90 -30.19 -23.46
N GLY A 408 19.09 -29.54 -22.68
CA GLY A 408 19.54 -28.57 -21.71
C GLY A 408 19.99 -27.26 -22.34
N GLY A 409 19.40 -26.89 -23.47
CA GLY A 409 19.59 -25.59 -24.10
C GLY A 409 20.61 -25.59 -25.25
N ASP A 410 21.16 -26.74 -25.65
CA ASP A 410 22.06 -26.80 -26.81
C ASP A 410 21.29 -26.55 -28.11
N THR A 411 20.03 -27.06 -28.16
CA THR A 411 19.11 -26.79 -29.27
C THR A 411 17.72 -26.45 -28.75
N TRP A 412 17.01 -25.54 -29.43
CA TRP A 412 15.67 -25.13 -29.12
C TRP A 412 14.73 -25.30 -30.32
N ALA A 413 13.55 -25.78 -30.08
CA ALA A 413 12.48 -25.87 -31.06
C ALA A 413 11.34 -24.95 -30.68
N SER A 414 10.84 -24.17 -31.66
CA SER A 414 9.62 -23.39 -31.49
C SER A 414 8.44 -24.33 -31.29
N ILE A 415 7.61 -24.05 -30.33
CA ILE A 415 6.31 -24.68 -30.06
C ILE A 415 5.19 -23.69 -30.26
N GLY A 416 3.94 -24.11 -30.28
CA GLY A 416 2.82 -23.20 -30.41
C GLY A 416 2.75 -22.17 -29.25
N ALA A 417 2.00 -21.13 -29.44
CA ALA A 417 1.63 -20.14 -28.41
C ALA A 417 0.11 -20.03 -28.28
N PRO A 418 -0.42 -19.56 -27.14
CA PRO A 418 -1.83 -19.25 -26.99
C PRO A 418 -2.33 -18.27 -28.05
N GLY A 419 -3.59 -18.44 -28.52
CA GLY A 419 -4.13 -17.68 -29.64
C GLY A 419 -4.50 -16.24 -29.34
N SER A 420 -4.68 -15.86 -28.09
CA SER A 420 -5.07 -14.52 -27.64
C SER A 420 -4.43 -14.20 -26.30
N PRO A 421 -3.12 -13.93 -26.27
CA PRO A 421 -2.41 -13.71 -25.01
C PRO A 421 -2.63 -12.31 -24.40
N GLY A 422 -3.31 -11.39 -25.08
CA GLY A 422 -3.35 -9.98 -24.69
C GLY A 422 -2.14 -9.20 -25.20
N SER A 423 -2.11 -7.89 -24.93
CA SER A 423 -1.06 -6.98 -25.38
C SER A 423 -0.15 -6.45 -24.27
N GLN A 424 -0.12 -7.12 -23.10
CA GLN A 424 0.68 -6.70 -21.94
C GLN A 424 1.65 -7.78 -21.43
N MET A 425 2.21 -8.58 -22.34
CA MET A 425 3.15 -9.65 -22.00
C MET A 425 4.45 -9.18 -21.34
N TRP A 426 4.76 -7.90 -21.42
CA TRP A 426 5.83 -7.28 -20.61
C TRP A 426 5.52 -7.36 -19.11
N TYR A 427 4.25 -7.48 -18.72
CA TYR A 427 3.71 -7.51 -17.36
C TYR A 427 3.31 -8.93 -16.94
N ASP A 428 2.49 -9.65 -17.72
CA ASP A 428 1.86 -10.92 -17.33
C ASP A 428 2.70 -12.17 -17.59
N ALA A 429 3.76 -12.06 -18.42
CA ALA A 429 4.50 -13.22 -18.90
C ALA A 429 4.96 -14.16 -17.78
N GLY A 430 4.67 -15.44 -17.94
CA GLY A 430 5.12 -16.50 -17.03
C GLY A 430 4.90 -17.87 -17.61
N ILE A 431 5.74 -18.84 -17.23
CA ILE A 431 5.63 -20.24 -17.63
C ILE A 431 5.94 -21.16 -16.45
N THR A 432 5.10 -22.18 -16.22
CA THR A 432 5.24 -23.13 -15.10
C THR A 432 4.98 -24.55 -15.59
N VAL A 433 5.95 -25.45 -15.40
CA VAL A 433 5.87 -26.83 -15.87
C VAL A 433 5.32 -27.75 -14.78
N SER A 434 4.48 -28.70 -15.16
CA SER A 434 3.92 -29.70 -14.26
C SER A 434 5.02 -30.48 -13.50
N PRO A 435 4.81 -30.79 -12.22
CA PRO A 435 5.77 -31.56 -11.43
C PRO A 435 5.94 -33.02 -11.88
N THR A 436 5.03 -33.55 -12.70
CA THR A 436 5.00 -34.99 -13.07
C THR A 436 5.15 -35.27 -14.55
N ASP A 437 4.80 -34.31 -15.46
CA ASP A 437 4.88 -34.50 -16.90
C ASP A 437 5.50 -33.24 -17.55
N PRO A 438 6.67 -33.39 -18.20
CA PRO A 438 7.35 -32.28 -18.86
C PRO A 438 6.61 -31.74 -20.09
N ASN A 439 5.56 -32.38 -20.59
CA ASN A 439 4.75 -31.90 -21.70
C ASN A 439 3.51 -31.12 -21.23
N VAL A 440 3.24 -31.11 -19.93
CA VAL A 440 2.17 -30.34 -19.33
C VAL A 440 2.73 -29.06 -18.69
N PHE A 441 2.26 -27.92 -19.13
CA PHE A 441 2.69 -26.63 -18.59
C PHE A 441 1.61 -25.57 -18.72
N PHE A 442 1.76 -24.51 -17.91
CA PHE A 442 0.87 -23.34 -17.88
C PHE A 442 1.63 -22.11 -18.36
N VAL A 443 0.94 -21.26 -19.12
CA VAL A 443 1.42 -19.98 -19.63
C VAL A 443 0.55 -18.88 -19.07
N SER A 444 1.15 -17.97 -18.33
CA SER A 444 0.49 -16.75 -17.90
C SER A 444 0.45 -15.74 -19.02
N THR A 445 -0.67 -15.13 -19.11
CA THR A 445 -1.00 -13.97 -19.92
C THR A 445 -2.09 -13.19 -19.15
N VAL A 446 -2.81 -12.30 -19.79
CA VAL A 446 -4.07 -11.78 -19.23
C VAL A 446 -4.94 -12.96 -18.72
N ASP A 447 -5.05 -14.02 -19.52
CA ASP A 447 -5.60 -15.31 -19.11
C ASP A 447 -4.52 -16.33 -18.74
N LEU A 448 -4.90 -17.39 -18.03
CA LEU A 448 -4.05 -18.55 -17.80
C LEU A 448 -4.35 -19.64 -18.82
N PHE A 449 -3.35 -20.00 -19.61
CA PHE A 449 -3.45 -21.07 -20.59
C PHE A 449 -2.69 -22.32 -20.16
N ARG A 450 -3.25 -23.49 -20.44
CA ARG A 450 -2.62 -24.80 -20.21
C ARG A 450 -2.37 -25.52 -21.54
N SER A 451 -1.18 -26.11 -21.69
CA SER A 451 -0.91 -27.15 -22.67
C SER A 451 -0.71 -28.50 -21.97
N THR A 452 -1.24 -29.57 -22.55
CA THR A 452 -1.05 -30.98 -22.11
C THR A 452 -0.33 -31.83 -23.16
N ASN A 453 0.18 -31.23 -24.21
CA ASN A 453 0.77 -31.93 -25.38
C ASN A 453 2.05 -31.24 -25.90
N GLY A 454 2.82 -30.63 -25.00
CA GLY A 454 4.11 -30.01 -25.31
C GLY A 454 4.02 -28.76 -26.16
N GLY A 455 2.92 -28.02 -26.09
CA GLY A 455 2.72 -26.72 -26.79
C GLY A 455 2.02 -26.88 -28.16
N THR A 456 1.54 -28.05 -28.51
CA THR A 456 0.80 -28.26 -29.78
C THR A 456 -0.59 -27.60 -29.75
N SER A 457 -1.22 -27.52 -28.58
CA SER A 457 -2.48 -26.81 -28.36
C SER A 457 -2.56 -26.26 -26.93
N TYR A 458 -3.41 -25.26 -26.75
CA TYR A 458 -3.63 -24.58 -25.49
C TYR A 458 -5.12 -24.53 -25.15
N THR A 459 -5.42 -24.63 -23.87
CA THR A 459 -6.77 -24.46 -23.30
C THR A 459 -6.77 -23.26 -22.38
N ASN A 460 -7.68 -22.31 -22.59
CA ASN A 460 -7.90 -21.21 -21.65
C ASN A 460 -8.53 -21.76 -20.36
N MET A 461 -7.90 -21.51 -19.23
CA MET A 461 -8.32 -22.01 -17.92
C MET A 461 -9.07 -20.98 -17.10
N THR A 462 -9.00 -19.68 -17.46
CA THR A 462 -9.59 -18.59 -16.69
C THR A 462 -10.68 -17.85 -17.45
N ASP A 463 -10.46 -17.50 -18.71
CA ASP A 463 -11.44 -16.81 -19.57
C ASP A 463 -11.98 -15.52 -18.91
N ALA A 464 -11.06 -14.77 -18.29
CA ALA A 464 -11.33 -13.73 -17.29
C ALA A 464 -12.29 -12.65 -17.82
N TYR A 465 -11.99 -12.06 -18.95
CA TYR A 465 -12.83 -10.99 -19.54
C TYR A 465 -14.12 -11.49 -20.18
N SER A 466 -14.33 -12.79 -20.26
CA SER A 466 -15.57 -13.40 -20.76
C SER A 466 -16.48 -13.89 -19.64
N GLY A 467 -16.27 -13.43 -18.40
CA GLY A 467 -17.01 -13.84 -17.21
C GLY A 467 -16.50 -15.15 -16.59
N GLY A 468 -15.20 -15.42 -16.76
CA GLY A 468 -14.52 -16.55 -16.13
C GLY A 468 -14.39 -16.41 -14.63
N PRO A 469 -13.99 -17.47 -13.92
CA PRO A 469 -13.99 -17.54 -12.45
C PRO A 469 -12.73 -16.97 -11.78
N VAL A 470 -11.84 -16.32 -12.51
CA VAL A 470 -10.55 -15.82 -12.01
C VAL A 470 -10.30 -14.43 -12.57
N HIS A 471 -9.74 -13.53 -11.75
CA HIS A 471 -9.33 -12.19 -12.16
C HIS A 471 -8.26 -12.27 -13.28
N PRO A 472 -8.20 -11.29 -14.21
CA PRO A 472 -7.16 -11.25 -15.24
C PRO A 472 -5.75 -10.99 -14.66
N ASP A 473 -4.79 -10.89 -15.58
CA ASP A 473 -3.39 -10.47 -15.34
C ASP A 473 -2.62 -11.41 -14.40
N ASN A 474 -2.28 -12.59 -14.92
CA ASN A 474 -1.74 -13.70 -14.13
C ASN A 474 -0.21 -13.60 -13.96
N HIS A 475 0.28 -13.66 -12.70
CA HIS A 475 1.69 -13.49 -12.35
C HIS A 475 2.36 -14.71 -11.73
N ALA A 476 1.69 -15.38 -10.80
CA ALA A 476 2.28 -16.38 -9.92
C ALA A 476 1.56 -17.73 -9.99
N ARG A 477 2.30 -18.82 -9.87
CA ARG A 477 1.74 -20.17 -9.83
C ARG A 477 2.60 -21.09 -8.99
N ALA A 478 1.94 -21.96 -8.21
CA ALA A 478 2.59 -23.05 -7.49
C ALA A 478 1.70 -24.29 -7.46
N PHE A 479 2.30 -25.46 -7.70
CA PHE A 479 1.63 -26.74 -7.49
C PHE A 479 1.65 -27.10 -6.01
N VAL A 480 0.50 -27.49 -5.47
CA VAL A 480 0.34 -27.83 -4.06
C VAL A 480 0.73 -29.27 -3.81
N GLY A 481 1.70 -29.51 -2.93
CA GLY A 481 2.16 -30.85 -2.56
C GLY A 481 2.68 -31.70 -3.73
N GLY A 482 3.15 -31.05 -4.80
CA GLY A 482 3.60 -31.75 -6.02
C GLY A 482 2.49 -32.45 -6.82
N ASP A 483 1.21 -32.19 -6.49
CA ASP A 483 0.05 -32.76 -7.21
C ASP A 483 -0.23 -31.91 -8.47
N PRO A 484 -0.13 -32.49 -9.69
CA PRO A 484 -0.32 -31.73 -10.92
C PRO A 484 -1.77 -31.26 -11.14
N GLN A 485 -2.74 -31.76 -10.39
CA GLN A 485 -4.12 -31.31 -10.43
C GLN A 485 -4.38 -30.08 -9.57
N LYS A 486 -3.51 -29.83 -8.58
CA LYS A 486 -3.69 -28.78 -7.58
C LYS A 486 -2.77 -27.60 -7.85
N LEU A 487 -3.34 -26.51 -8.35
CA LEU A 487 -2.58 -25.33 -8.73
C LEU A 487 -3.11 -24.09 -7.99
N LEU A 488 -2.21 -23.36 -7.35
CA LEU A 488 -2.43 -21.99 -6.92
C LEU A 488 -2.07 -21.04 -8.07
N ASN A 489 -2.89 -20.01 -8.27
CA ASN A 489 -2.70 -18.96 -9.27
C ASN A 489 -2.90 -17.61 -8.63
N GLY A 490 -1.93 -16.70 -8.77
CA GLY A 490 -1.94 -15.33 -8.31
C GLY A 490 -1.99 -14.34 -9.48
N ASN A 491 -2.78 -13.29 -9.29
CA ASN A 491 -3.04 -12.23 -10.27
C ASN A 491 -3.33 -10.90 -9.57
N ASP A 492 -3.80 -9.89 -10.31
CA ASP A 492 -4.11 -8.57 -9.75
C ASP A 492 -5.36 -8.53 -8.87
N GLY A 493 -6.20 -9.58 -8.91
CA GLY A 493 -7.32 -9.80 -8.00
C GLY A 493 -7.04 -10.76 -6.85
N GLY A 494 -5.76 -11.09 -6.58
CA GLY A 494 -5.37 -11.91 -5.42
C GLY A 494 -4.94 -13.34 -5.76
N ILE A 495 -5.49 -14.33 -5.06
CA ILE A 495 -5.06 -15.72 -5.16
C ILE A 495 -6.24 -16.67 -5.31
N TYR A 496 -6.10 -17.62 -6.21
CA TYR A 496 -7.10 -18.62 -6.58
C TYR A 496 -6.49 -20.02 -6.60
N PHE A 497 -7.28 -21.02 -6.22
CA PHE A 497 -6.88 -22.42 -6.24
C PHE A 497 -7.77 -23.23 -7.19
N VAL A 498 -7.17 -24.15 -7.93
CA VAL A 498 -7.90 -25.14 -8.74
C VAL A 498 -7.45 -26.56 -8.39
N ASP A 499 -8.40 -27.48 -8.20
CA ASP A 499 -8.13 -28.87 -7.80
C ASP A 499 -8.18 -29.87 -8.96
N ASN A 500 -8.51 -29.40 -10.16
CA ASN A 500 -8.61 -30.20 -11.37
C ASN A 500 -7.84 -29.56 -12.55
N ALA A 501 -6.70 -28.93 -12.26
CA ALA A 501 -5.92 -28.13 -13.21
C ALA A 501 -5.58 -28.84 -14.53
N ILE A 502 -5.32 -30.15 -14.52
CA ILE A 502 -5.01 -30.92 -15.73
C ILE A 502 -6.26 -31.57 -16.36
N SER A 503 -7.21 -32.03 -15.55
CA SER A 503 -8.39 -32.77 -16.03
C SER A 503 -9.51 -31.85 -16.53
N ALA A 504 -9.55 -30.58 -16.16
CA ALA A 504 -10.50 -29.60 -16.67
C ALA A 504 -10.34 -29.42 -18.20
N THR A 505 -11.44 -29.25 -18.91
CA THR A 505 -11.43 -29.08 -20.38
C THR A 505 -11.49 -27.59 -20.80
N GLY A 506 -11.52 -26.69 -19.85
CA GLY A 506 -11.54 -25.23 -20.02
C GLY A 506 -12.00 -24.52 -18.76
N SER A 507 -12.08 -23.21 -18.80
CA SER A 507 -12.51 -22.33 -17.69
C SER A 507 -13.87 -22.73 -17.11
N GLY A 508 -14.83 -23.10 -17.95
CA GLY A 508 -16.20 -23.43 -17.54
C GLY A 508 -16.36 -24.71 -16.70
N ASN A 509 -15.32 -25.52 -16.56
CA ASN A 509 -15.31 -26.71 -15.69
C ASN A 509 -14.00 -26.89 -14.90
N ALA A 510 -13.19 -25.88 -14.85
CA ALA A 510 -12.11 -25.74 -13.88
C ALA A 510 -12.70 -25.33 -12.52
N ASN A 511 -12.38 -26.12 -11.48
CA ASN A 511 -12.93 -25.91 -10.13
C ASN A 511 -12.13 -24.84 -9.40
N TRP A 512 -12.24 -23.60 -9.84
CA TRP A 512 -11.56 -22.47 -9.20
C TRP A 512 -12.22 -22.10 -7.87
N ILE A 513 -11.42 -21.94 -6.85
CA ILE A 513 -11.79 -21.49 -5.49
C ILE A 513 -10.99 -20.25 -5.16
N PRO A 514 -11.62 -19.09 -4.94
CA PRO A 514 -10.90 -17.91 -4.45
C PRO A 514 -10.44 -18.14 -3.01
N LEU A 515 -9.24 -17.68 -2.67
CA LEU A 515 -8.66 -17.78 -1.33
C LEU A 515 -8.46 -16.39 -0.70
N ASN A 516 -9.28 -15.42 -1.06
CA ASN A 516 -9.10 -13.99 -0.77
C ASN A 516 -9.82 -13.50 0.51
N ASP A 517 -10.64 -14.33 1.13
CA ASP A 517 -11.59 -13.90 2.17
C ASP A 517 -10.93 -13.34 3.45
N THR A 518 -9.63 -13.58 3.66
CA THR A 518 -8.87 -13.03 4.79
C THR A 518 -7.62 -12.26 4.34
N LEU A 519 -7.57 -11.84 3.09
CA LEU A 519 -6.41 -11.20 2.48
C LEU A 519 -6.72 -9.72 2.14
N PRO A 520 -6.43 -8.77 3.03
CA PRO A 520 -6.71 -7.35 2.80
C PRO A 520 -5.57 -6.65 2.04
N THR A 521 -5.09 -7.23 0.95
CA THR A 521 -3.92 -6.71 0.21
C THR A 521 -4.28 -5.70 -0.88
N ILE A 522 -5.53 -5.28 -0.98
CA ILE A 522 -5.99 -4.38 -2.03
C ILE A 522 -5.27 -3.02 -1.99
N GLU A 523 -4.98 -2.49 -3.15
CA GLU A 523 -4.22 -1.27 -3.36
C GLU A 523 -5.14 -0.06 -3.46
N VAL A 524 -5.30 0.67 -2.35
CA VAL A 524 -6.25 1.79 -2.28
C VAL A 524 -5.59 3.08 -2.74
N TYR A 525 -6.26 3.83 -3.63
CA TYR A 525 -5.90 5.21 -3.95
C TYR A 525 -6.53 6.19 -2.96
N HIS A 526 -7.82 6.45 -3.09
CA HIS A 526 -8.55 7.39 -2.24
C HIS A 526 -9.95 6.88 -1.93
N GLY A 527 -10.49 7.33 -0.81
CA GLY A 527 -11.85 7.00 -0.44
C GLY A 527 -12.51 8.03 0.45
N ASP A 528 -13.69 7.71 0.91
CA ASP A 528 -14.50 8.55 1.79
C ASP A 528 -15.38 7.74 2.72
N ILE A 529 -15.83 8.36 3.80
CA ILE A 529 -16.71 7.79 4.82
C ILE A 529 -17.94 8.68 5.06
N THR A 530 -19.06 8.07 5.43
CA THR A 530 -20.30 8.79 5.73
C THR A 530 -20.18 9.67 6.99
N ALA A 531 -21.07 10.65 7.12
CA ALA A 531 -21.10 11.53 8.28
C ALA A 531 -21.34 10.76 9.60
N ASN A 532 -20.74 11.27 10.68
CA ASN A 532 -20.83 10.68 12.03
C ASN A 532 -20.45 9.19 12.05
N PHE A 533 -19.44 8.80 11.31
CA PHE A 533 -19.11 7.42 10.98
C PHE A 533 -19.02 6.50 12.22
N ALA A 534 -18.34 6.93 13.29
CA ALA A 534 -18.22 6.15 14.52
C ALA A 534 -19.49 6.10 15.37
N THR A 535 -20.46 7.00 15.13
CA THR A 535 -21.63 7.17 16.01
C THR A 535 -22.97 6.91 15.32
N ALA A 536 -22.99 6.83 13.99
CA ALA A 536 -24.20 6.56 13.23
C ALA A 536 -24.64 5.09 13.39
N ALA A 537 -25.96 4.85 13.33
CA ALA A 537 -26.52 3.50 13.35
C ALA A 537 -26.12 2.69 12.10
N THR A 538 -25.89 3.37 10.99
CA THR A 538 -25.42 2.81 9.74
C THR A 538 -24.31 3.70 9.21
N SER A 539 -23.16 3.12 8.98
CA SER A 539 -21.96 3.80 8.47
C SER A 539 -21.57 3.22 7.13
N GLY A 540 -21.11 4.05 6.20
CA GLY A 540 -20.71 3.62 4.86
C GLY A 540 -19.34 4.14 4.48
N VAL A 541 -18.65 3.39 3.65
CA VAL A 541 -17.34 3.73 3.08
C VAL A 541 -17.35 3.45 1.58
N ASN A 542 -16.64 4.26 0.82
CA ASN A 542 -16.25 3.93 -0.54
C ASN A 542 -14.75 4.16 -0.73
N ALA A 543 -14.16 3.46 -1.70
CA ALA A 543 -12.79 3.69 -2.12
C ALA A 543 -12.58 3.24 -3.57
N GLY A 544 -11.53 3.79 -4.19
CA GLY A 544 -11.03 3.35 -5.48
C GLY A 544 -9.75 2.54 -5.30
N PHE A 545 -9.58 1.51 -6.13
CA PHE A 545 -8.51 0.52 -6.04
C PHE A 545 -7.82 0.35 -7.40
N GLN A 546 -6.52 0.19 -7.38
CA GLN A 546 -5.78 -0.17 -8.59
C GLN A 546 -6.25 -1.55 -9.08
N ASP A 547 -6.44 -1.69 -10.39
CA ASP A 547 -6.86 -2.91 -11.11
C ASP A 547 -8.20 -3.52 -10.66
N ASN A 548 -8.83 -3.01 -9.59
CA ASN A 548 -9.98 -3.61 -8.92
C ASN A 548 -11.19 -2.64 -8.80
N GLY A 549 -11.20 -1.59 -9.59
CA GLY A 549 -12.31 -0.65 -9.68
C GLY A 549 -12.56 0.16 -8.41
N SER A 550 -13.81 0.59 -8.23
CA SER A 550 -14.26 1.24 -7.00
C SER A 550 -15.29 0.38 -6.29
N ALA A 551 -15.31 0.43 -4.95
CA ALA A 551 -16.25 -0.35 -4.18
C ALA A 551 -16.80 0.39 -2.96
N THR A 552 -17.85 -0.18 -2.38
CA THR A 552 -18.56 0.34 -1.22
C THR A 552 -18.79 -0.74 -0.18
N ALA A 553 -18.85 -0.33 1.08
CA ALA A 553 -19.40 -1.16 2.16
C ALA A 553 -20.30 -0.34 3.08
N VAL A 554 -21.25 -1.02 3.71
CA VAL A 554 -22.15 -0.46 4.71
C VAL A 554 -22.07 -1.32 5.97
N PHE A 555 -21.82 -0.68 7.10
CA PHE A 555 -21.68 -1.33 8.40
C PHE A 555 -22.91 -1.07 9.26
N ASN A 556 -23.42 -2.14 9.90
CA ASN A 556 -24.51 -2.11 10.87
C ASN A 556 -24.00 -2.65 12.22
N GLY A 557 -23.13 -1.87 12.89
CA GLY A 557 -22.48 -2.29 14.13
C GLY A 557 -20.99 -2.66 13.97
N THR A 558 -20.61 -3.93 14.07
CA THR A 558 -19.21 -4.35 14.08
C THR A 558 -18.58 -4.28 12.68
N PRO A 559 -17.39 -3.68 12.49
CA PRO A 559 -16.72 -3.60 11.21
C PRO A 559 -16.01 -4.90 10.78
N ALA A 560 -15.99 -5.91 11.65
CA ALA A 560 -15.18 -7.11 11.45
C ALA A 560 -15.54 -7.88 10.17
N ALA A 561 -14.53 -8.29 9.42
CA ALA A 561 -14.61 -9.18 8.26
C ALA A 561 -15.61 -8.73 7.19
N THR A 562 -15.57 -7.45 6.82
CA THR A 562 -16.54 -6.90 5.90
C THR A 562 -16.09 -7.07 4.47
N SER A 563 -16.88 -7.79 3.68
CA SER A 563 -16.78 -7.77 2.22
C SER A 563 -17.35 -6.47 1.67
N TRP A 564 -16.73 -5.93 0.64
CA TRP A 564 -17.17 -4.76 -0.09
C TRP A 564 -17.74 -5.16 -1.44
N ASN A 565 -18.65 -4.34 -1.96
CA ASN A 565 -19.26 -4.58 -3.27
C ASN A 565 -18.67 -3.60 -4.29
N ALA A 566 -18.12 -4.14 -5.36
CA ALA A 566 -17.66 -3.36 -6.50
C ALA A 566 -18.82 -2.60 -7.15
N THR A 567 -18.57 -1.36 -7.52
CA THR A 567 -19.58 -0.44 -8.07
C THR A 567 -19.18 0.16 -9.40
N ASN A 568 -17.90 0.27 -9.68
CA ASN A 568 -17.36 0.84 -10.92
C ASN A 568 -16.08 0.10 -11.30
N GLY A 569 -15.80 -0.06 -12.58
CA GLY A 569 -14.63 -0.78 -13.08
C GLY A 569 -13.46 0.11 -13.48
N GLY A 570 -12.41 -0.47 -14.05
CA GLY A 570 -11.12 0.16 -14.37
C GLY A 570 -10.27 0.34 -13.11
N ASP A 571 -9.23 1.17 -13.16
CA ASP A 571 -8.62 1.66 -11.93
C ASP A 571 -9.60 2.59 -11.23
N GLY A 572 -10.08 2.18 -10.07
CA GLY A 572 -10.81 3.07 -9.19
C GLY A 572 -9.84 4.03 -8.52
N ILE A 573 -10.07 5.32 -8.63
CA ILE A 573 -9.11 6.33 -8.17
C ILE A 573 -9.60 7.07 -6.94
N VAL A 574 -10.35 8.15 -7.12
CA VAL A 574 -10.87 8.98 -6.02
C VAL A 574 -12.36 8.72 -5.87
N SER A 575 -12.79 8.49 -4.64
CA SER A 575 -14.20 8.34 -4.30
C SER A 575 -14.60 9.36 -3.24
N ARG A 576 -15.85 9.88 -3.34
CA ARG A 576 -16.42 10.83 -2.37
C ARG A 576 -17.87 10.52 -2.08
N ILE A 577 -18.33 10.86 -0.88
CA ILE A 577 -19.71 10.66 -0.42
C ILE A 577 -20.32 12.02 -0.07
N GLU A 578 -21.49 12.32 -0.60
CA GLU A 578 -22.25 13.48 -0.15
C GLU A 578 -22.76 13.23 1.30
N PRO A 579 -22.32 14.01 2.30
CA PRO A 579 -22.41 13.60 3.69
C PRO A 579 -23.70 13.95 4.41
N VAL A 580 -24.65 14.70 3.81
CA VAL A 580 -25.88 15.16 4.47
C VAL A 580 -27.03 14.20 4.19
N LEU A 581 -27.30 13.91 2.94
CA LEU A 581 -28.35 12.99 2.52
C LEU A 581 -27.85 11.56 2.33
N GLY A 582 -26.55 11.40 2.10
CA GLY A 582 -25.92 10.09 1.85
C GLY A 582 -26.41 9.42 0.54
N GLN A 583 -26.98 10.20 -0.38
CA GLN A 583 -27.56 9.67 -1.60
C GLN A 583 -26.59 9.71 -2.79
N ARG A 584 -25.73 10.73 -2.87
CA ARG A 584 -24.76 10.86 -3.97
C ARG A 584 -23.43 10.26 -3.55
N TRP A 585 -23.02 9.21 -4.25
CA TRP A 585 -21.73 8.55 -4.11
C TRP A 585 -20.98 8.71 -5.43
N TYR A 586 -19.83 9.35 -5.38
CA TYR A 586 -19.00 9.68 -6.56
C TYR A 586 -17.84 8.69 -6.65
N TYR A 587 -17.55 8.28 -7.85
CA TYR A 587 -16.48 7.35 -8.19
C TYR A 587 -15.70 7.92 -9.37
N SER A 588 -14.39 7.84 -9.35
CA SER A 588 -13.60 8.14 -10.53
C SER A 588 -12.81 6.94 -11.00
N SER A 589 -12.51 6.90 -12.29
CA SER A 589 -11.48 6.07 -12.88
C SER A 589 -10.39 6.97 -13.46
N GLN A 590 -9.42 6.37 -14.13
CA GLN A 590 -8.25 7.04 -14.69
C GLN A 590 -8.61 8.31 -15.47
N ASN A 591 -7.69 9.30 -15.48
CA ASN A 591 -7.75 10.46 -16.36
C ASN A 591 -9.01 11.32 -16.22
N GLY A 592 -9.59 11.39 -15.02
CA GLY A 592 -10.70 12.28 -14.70
C GLY A 592 -12.07 11.83 -15.21
N ASN A 593 -12.24 10.54 -15.46
CA ASN A 593 -13.56 9.98 -15.71
C ASN A 593 -14.32 9.85 -14.38
N LEU A 594 -15.30 10.74 -14.16
CA LEU A 594 -16.06 10.83 -12.92
C LEU A 594 -17.50 10.37 -13.14
N THR A 595 -17.98 9.50 -12.27
CA THR A 595 -19.35 8.96 -12.27
C THR A 595 -20.02 9.13 -10.91
N VAL A 596 -21.33 9.03 -10.83
CA VAL A 596 -22.09 9.21 -9.61
C VAL A 596 -23.29 8.27 -9.51
N SER A 597 -23.46 7.65 -8.35
CA SER A 597 -24.74 7.08 -7.93
C SER A 597 -25.55 8.15 -7.19
N THR A 598 -26.83 8.27 -7.47
CA THR A 598 -27.77 9.15 -6.76
C THR A 598 -28.69 8.38 -5.80
N ASN A 599 -28.45 7.08 -5.64
CA ASN A 599 -29.23 6.16 -4.82
C ASN A 599 -28.41 5.51 -3.69
N GLY A 600 -27.40 6.20 -3.16
CA GLY A 600 -26.55 5.67 -2.11
C GLY A 600 -25.42 4.76 -2.63
N PRO A 601 -25.02 3.72 -1.87
CA PRO A 601 -23.85 2.87 -2.15
C PRO A 601 -24.14 1.84 -3.26
N ASN A 602 -24.51 2.32 -4.44
CA ASN A 602 -24.87 1.51 -5.60
C ASN A 602 -23.99 1.84 -6.81
N ASN A 603 -24.13 1.05 -7.86
CA ASN A 603 -23.46 1.31 -9.14
C ASN A 603 -23.85 2.71 -9.66
N PRO A 604 -22.90 3.45 -10.22
CA PRO A 604 -23.18 4.76 -10.78
C PRO A 604 -24.14 4.67 -11.97
N GLU A 605 -25.13 5.55 -12.01
CA GLU A 605 -26.09 5.63 -13.10
C GLU A 605 -25.91 6.88 -13.97
N ALA A 606 -25.03 7.81 -13.56
CA ALA A 606 -24.79 9.05 -14.31
C ALA A 606 -23.32 9.44 -14.37
N SER A 607 -22.90 10.08 -15.46
CA SER A 607 -21.61 10.77 -15.52
C SER A 607 -21.64 12.00 -14.61
N ALA A 608 -20.50 12.27 -13.96
CA ALA A 608 -20.28 13.48 -13.20
C ALA A 608 -19.09 14.30 -13.75
N SER A 609 -18.45 13.85 -14.84
CA SER A 609 -17.28 14.50 -15.44
C SER A 609 -17.60 15.88 -16.00
N GLY A 610 -16.66 16.84 -15.82
CA GLY A 610 -16.68 18.14 -16.49
C GLY A 610 -15.97 18.13 -17.84
N ALA A 611 -15.82 19.31 -18.44
CA ALA A 611 -15.24 19.47 -19.78
C ALA A 611 -13.71 19.67 -19.77
N TRP A 612 -12.99 18.87 -18.97
CA TRP A 612 -11.54 18.98 -18.78
C TRP A 612 -10.67 18.15 -19.72
N SER A 613 -11.25 17.45 -20.67
CA SER A 613 -10.52 16.54 -21.60
C SER A 613 -9.41 17.20 -22.43
N GLY A 614 -9.39 18.54 -22.52
CA GLY A 614 -8.33 19.31 -23.19
C GLY A 614 -7.21 19.80 -22.27
N ASP A 615 -7.28 19.49 -20.98
CA ASP A 615 -6.31 19.87 -19.96
C ASP A 615 -5.21 18.83 -19.80
N VAL A 616 -4.14 19.18 -19.08
CA VAL A 616 -3.17 18.19 -18.58
C VAL A 616 -3.77 17.56 -17.34
N LEU A 617 -4.01 16.26 -17.39
CA LEU A 617 -4.65 15.49 -16.32
C LEU A 617 -3.65 14.64 -15.59
N SER A 618 -3.90 14.40 -14.31
CA SER A 618 -3.27 13.34 -13.54
C SER A 618 -3.93 12.01 -13.85
N PHE A 619 -3.16 10.92 -13.84
CA PHE A 619 -3.73 9.56 -13.75
C PHE A 619 -4.63 9.47 -12.50
N VAL A 620 -4.12 9.88 -11.34
CA VAL A 620 -4.88 10.05 -10.11
C VAL A 620 -5.53 11.45 -10.12
N PHE A 621 -6.67 11.57 -10.79
CA PHE A 621 -7.36 12.85 -10.95
C PHE A 621 -8.04 13.28 -9.64
N PRO A 622 -7.58 14.37 -8.99
CA PRO A 622 -8.10 14.77 -7.71
C PRO A 622 -9.41 15.53 -7.84
N PHE A 623 -10.37 15.19 -6.98
CA PHE A 623 -11.57 16.00 -6.76
C PHE A 623 -12.01 15.92 -5.31
N ASP A 624 -12.71 16.94 -4.82
CA ASP A 624 -13.21 17.00 -3.46
C ASP A 624 -14.63 17.57 -3.41
N ILE A 625 -15.36 17.28 -2.33
CA ILE A 625 -16.67 17.82 -2.02
C ILE A 625 -16.59 18.65 -0.74
N TYR A 626 -17.13 19.87 -0.78
CA TYR A 626 -17.25 20.65 0.44
C TYR A 626 -18.31 20.05 1.35
N ARG A 627 -17.89 19.50 2.49
CA ARG A 627 -18.73 18.64 3.34
C ARG A 627 -19.15 19.27 4.69
N TYR A 628 -18.53 20.39 5.07
CA TYR A 628 -18.64 20.91 6.43
C TYR A 628 -19.62 22.10 6.57
N GLY A 629 -20.26 22.54 5.49
CA GLY A 629 -21.16 23.70 5.48
C GLY A 629 -22.34 23.54 6.43
N ALA A 630 -22.68 24.62 7.12
CA ALA A 630 -23.88 24.69 7.94
C ALA A 630 -25.13 24.53 7.05
N LEU A 631 -26.11 23.72 7.50
CA LEU A 631 -27.31 23.42 6.70
C LEU A 631 -28.18 24.65 6.55
N ASP A 632 -28.67 24.86 5.34
CA ASP A 632 -29.65 25.91 4.97
C ASP A 632 -29.17 27.35 5.23
N VAL A 633 -27.83 27.53 5.33
CA VAL A 633 -27.19 28.86 5.43
C VAL A 633 -26.75 29.30 4.02
N ALA A 634 -27.07 30.51 3.66
CA ALA A 634 -26.70 31.05 2.34
C ALA A 634 -25.18 31.01 2.15
N GLY A 635 -24.74 30.44 1.01
CA GLY A 635 -23.32 30.30 0.69
C GLY A 635 -22.58 29.15 1.35
N SER A 636 -23.24 28.36 2.22
CA SER A 636 -22.61 27.21 2.90
C SER A 636 -22.34 26.01 1.97
N GLY A 637 -22.98 25.98 0.80
CA GLY A 637 -22.88 24.84 -0.14
C GLY A 637 -23.63 23.57 0.30
N CYS A 638 -24.26 23.56 1.49
CA CYS A 638 -24.99 22.41 2.01
C CYS A 638 -26.41 22.79 2.44
N THR A 639 -27.43 22.00 2.03
CA THR A 639 -28.81 22.21 2.44
C THR A 639 -29.45 20.91 2.90
N SER A 640 -30.49 21.01 3.75
CA SER A 640 -31.27 19.84 4.18
C SER A 640 -32.04 19.18 3.02
N ALA A 641 -32.35 19.95 1.95
CA ALA A 641 -33.11 19.46 0.82
C ALA A 641 -32.26 18.80 -0.29
N GLN A 642 -31.03 19.26 -0.50
CA GLN A 642 -30.15 18.82 -1.60
C GLN A 642 -28.83 18.22 -1.15
N GLY A 643 -28.53 18.27 0.14
CA GLY A 643 -27.22 17.91 0.66
C GLY A 643 -26.15 18.93 0.29
N CYS A 644 -24.89 18.53 0.31
CA CYS A 644 -23.75 19.32 -0.10
C CYS A 644 -23.54 19.20 -1.62
N THR A 645 -23.44 20.33 -2.33
CA THR A 645 -23.44 20.38 -3.81
C THR A 645 -22.20 21.03 -4.42
N HIS A 646 -21.30 21.58 -3.60
CA HIS A 646 -20.06 22.16 -4.09
C HIS A 646 -18.99 21.10 -4.26
N LEU A 647 -18.51 20.90 -5.48
CA LEU A 647 -17.39 20.04 -5.81
C LEU A 647 -16.30 20.85 -6.53
N ILE A 648 -15.04 20.54 -6.23
CA ILE A 648 -13.87 21.02 -6.97
C ILE A 648 -13.10 19.84 -7.57
N ALA A 649 -12.42 20.10 -8.69
CA ALA A 649 -11.57 19.13 -9.35
C ALA A 649 -10.31 19.80 -9.91
N GLY A 650 -9.20 19.04 -9.96
CA GLY A 650 -7.89 19.52 -10.37
C GLY A 650 -7.35 18.84 -11.62
N SER A 651 -7.23 19.60 -12.71
CA SER A 651 -6.38 19.30 -13.87
C SER A 651 -5.05 20.06 -13.74
N ASN A 652 -4.53 20.72 -14.78
CA ASN A 652 -3.56 21.81 -14.62
C ASN A 652 -4.22 23.13 -14.21
N ARG A 653 -5.55 23.14 -14.03
CA ARG A 653 -6.36 24.25 -13.52
C ARG A 653 -7.50 23.75 -12.63
N VAL A 654 -8.12 24.65 -11.89
CA VAL A 654 -9.20 24.30 -10.97
C VAL A 654 -10.56 24.41 -11.68
N TRP A 655 -11.38 23.38 -11.50
CA TRP A 655 -12.76 23.29 -11.91
C TRP A 655 -13.68 23.25 -10.70
N GLU A 656 -14.85 23.84 -10.81
CA GLU A 656 -15.88 23.81 -9.76
C GLU A 656 -17.28 23.62 -10.35
N THR A 657 -18.10 22.88 -9.61
CA THR A 657 -19.57 22.90 -9.76
C THR A 657 -20.22 23.17 -8.41
N THR A 658 -21.34 23.89 -8.42
CA THR A 658 -22.17 24.15 -7.23
C THR A 658 -23.51 23.42 -7.30
N THR A 659 -23.70 22.51 -8.26
CA THR A 659 -24.96 21.80 -8.52
C THR A 659 -24.85 20.28 -8.30
N GLY A 660 -23.75 19.82 -7.68
CA GLY A 660 -23.51 18.40 -7.45
C GLY A 660 -22.99 17.63 -8.66
N GLY A 661 -22.77 18.26 -9.79
CA GLY A 661 -22.10 17.69 -10.98
C GLY A 661 -22.84 16.55 -11.69
N VAL A 662 -24.04 16.16 -11.26
CA VAL A 662 -24.81 15.05 -11.86
C VAL A 662 -25.07 15.33 -13.34
N SER A 663 -24.85 14.33 -14.20
CA SER A 663 -24.87 14.45 -15.66
C SER A 663 -23.87 15.49 -16.22
N GLY A 664 -22.73 15.70 -15.53
CA GLY A 664 -21.71 16.67 -15.91
C GLY A 664 -22.15 18.14 -15.79
N SER A 665 -23.23 18.40 -15.07
CA SER A 665 -23.84 19.73 -15.03
C SER A 665 -23.06 20.71 -14.13
N GLY A 666 -23.04 21.98 -14.55
CA GLY A 666 -22.59 23.09 -13.73
C GLY A 666 -21.07 23.22 -13.56
N TRP A 667 -20.25 22.36 -14.15
CA TRP A 667 -18.81 22.50 -14.10
C TRP A 667 -18.30 23.70 -14.89
N ALA A 668 -17.44 24.49 -14.27
CA ALA A 668 -16.76 25.62 -14.88
C ALA A 668 -15.30 25.67 -14.48
N ALA A 669 -14.40 25.98 -15.42
CA ALA A 669 -13.02 26.28 -15.11
C ALA A 669 -12.97 27.61 -14.33
N LYS A 670 -12.43 27.55 -13.11
CA LYS A 670 -12.35 28.69 -12.17
C LYS A 670 -11.05 29.47 -12.28
N THR A 671 -9.98 28.79 -12.72
CA THR A 671 -8.64 29.38 -12.82
C THR A 671 -8.04 29.16 -14.22
N GLY A 672 -6.96 29.88 -14.52
CA GLY A 672 -6.00 29.50 -15.55
C GLY A 672 -5.11 28.33 -15.07
N ASN A 673 -4.01 28.07 -15.80
CA ASN A 673 -3.00 27.10 -15.36
C ASN A 673 -2.37 27.52 -14.01
N VAL A 674 -2.37 26.63 -13.02
CA VAL A 674 -1.86 26.85 -11.66
C VAL A 674 -0.56 26.10 -11.38
N THR A 675 -0.04 25.35 -12.36
CA THR A 675 1.24 24.61 -12.28
C THR A 675 2.41 25.50 -12.71
N LYS A 676 3.65 25.01 -12.53
CA LYS A 676 4.83 25.65 -13.12
C LYS A 676 4.95 25.42 -14.62
N ASN A 677 4.23 24.43 -15.15
CA ASN A 677 4.24 24.06 -16.57
C ASN A 677 5.63 23.68 -17.09
N ASN A 678 6.46 23.08 -16.25
CA ASN A 678 7.85 22.78 -16.53
C ASN A 678 8.26 21.32 -16.36
N LEU A 679 7.38 20.47 -15.91
CA LEU A 679 7.62 19.01 -15.86
C LEU A 679 7.38 18.44 -17.25
N ILE A 680 8.46 18.37 -18.05
CA ILE A 680 8.41 17.84 -19.42
C ILE A 680 9.00 16.43 -19.44
N LEU A 681 8.18 15.44 -19.73
CA LEU A 681 8.57 14.05 -19.81
C LEU A 681 8.23 13.50 -21.20
N GLY A 682 9.23 12.92 -21.88
CA GLY A 682 9.06 12.42 -23.24
C GLY A 682 8.66 13.48 -24.28
N GLY A 683 8.85 14.77 -23.97
CA GLY A 683 8.46 15.90 -24.83
C GLY A 683 7.07 16.48 -24.51
N ASP A 684 6.30 15.80 -23.66
CA ASP A 684 4.97 16.25 -23.26
C ASP A 684 5.01 16.93 -21.88
N ASN A 685 4.17 17.94 -21.70
CA ASN A 685 3.96 18.57 -20.39
C ASN A 685 3.13 17.64 -19.50
N ARG A 686 3.68 17.31 -18.32
CA ARG A 686 3.08 16.45 -17.29
C ARG A 686 2.83 17.20 -15.97
N SER A 687 2.74 18.52 -16.02
CA SER A 687 2.47 19.35 -14.84
C SER A 687 0.96 19.41 -14.57
N PHE A 688 0.53 18.86 -13.42
CA PHE A 688 -0.87 18.79 -13.01
C PHE A 688 -1.02 18.97 -11.48
N ILE A 689 -2.25 19.12 -11.03
CA ILE A 689 -2.62 19.16 -9.62
C ILE A 689 -2.62 17.73 -9.08
N ASN A 690 -1.80 17.46 -8.05
CA ASN A 690 -1.77 16.17 -7.35
C ASN A 690 -2.95 16.03 -6.40
N ASN A 691 -3.27 17.08 -5.64
CA ASN A 691 -4.39 17.09 -4.72
C ASN A 691 -4.96 18.50 -4.55
N ILE A 692 -6.25 18.58 -4.21
CA ILE A 692 -6.97 19.81 -3.99
C ILE A 692 -8.07 19.61 -2.93
N HIS A 693 -8.13 20.49 -1.93
CA HIS A 693 -9.10 20.41 -0.85
C HIS A 693 -9.76 21.77 -0.60
N TYR A 694 -11.08 21.73 -0.35
CA TYR A 694 -11.74 22.89 0.27
C TYR A 694 -11.19 23.13 1.68
N SER A 695 -11.18 24.38 2.10
CA SER A 695 -10.96 24.69 3.52
C SER A 695 -12.11 24.14 4.36
N VAL A 696 -11.78 23.57 5.52
CA VAL A 696 -12.79 23.06 6.47
C VAL A 696 -13.74 24.16 6.93
N SER A 697 -13.22 25.35 7.20
CA SER A 697 -13.96 26.48 7.79
C SER A 697 -14.54 27.47 6.77
N ASP A 698 -14.15 27.42 5.48
CA ASP A 698 -14.59 28.39 4.48
C ASP A 698 -14.80 27.74 3.09
N PRO A 699 -16.07 27.62 2.62
CA PRO A 699 -16.39 27.02 1.33
C PRO A 699 -15.88 27.83 0.13
N THR A 700 -15.47 29.08 0.33
CA THR A 700 -14.98 29.95 -0.73
C THR A 700 -13.47 29.84 -0.95
N VAL A 701 -12.79 29.04 -0.13
CA VAL A 701 -11.33 28.85 -0.13
C VAL A 701 -10.98 27.39 -0.38
N ALA A 702 -10.00 27.18 -1.25
CA ALA A 702 -9.32 25.88 -1.40
C ALA A 702 -7.81 26.06 -1.40
N ILE A 703 -7.10 24.98 -1.09
CA ILE A 703 -5.64 24.85 -1.22
C ILE A 703 -5.35 23.66 -2.14
N LEU A 704 -4.28 23.77 -2.92
CA LEU A 704 -3.86 22.70 -3.83
C LEU A 704 -2.35 22.54 -3.86
N ALA A 705 -1.95 21.33 -4.24
CA ALA A 705 -0.59 20.88 -4.41
C ALA A 705 -0.36 20.37 -5.83
N THR A 706 0.80 20.68 -6.45
CA THR A 706 1.12 20.23 -7.81
C THR A 706 2.34 19.31 -7.84
N ASN A 707 2.38 18.43 -8.84
CA ASN A 707 3.49 17.49 -9.01
C ASN A 707 4.81 18.16 -9.41
N ASP A 708 4.77 19.37 -9.90
CA ASP A 708 5.94 20.20 -10.25
C ASP A 708 6.34 21.20 -9.16
N GLY A 709 5.78 21.03 -7.95
CA GLY A 709 6.25 21.70 -6.75
C GLY A 709 5.64 23.07 -6.45
N ASN A 710 4.38 23.32 -6.86
CA ASN A 710 3.61 24.48 -6.42
C ASN A 710 2.64 24.14 -5.29
N VAL A 711 2.44 25.12 -4.40
CA VAL A 711 1.26 25.22 -3.52
C VAL A 711 0.53 26.52 -3.85
N GLN A 712 -0.79 26.42 -4.04
CA GLN A 712 -1.60 27.60 -4.33
C GLN A 712 -2.86 27.62 -3.47
N TYR A 713 -3.29 28.81 -3.12
CA TYR A 713 -4.63 29.07 -2.59
C TYR A 713 -5.56 29.51 -3.73
N VAL A 714 -6.81 29.16 -3.61
CA VAL A 714 -7.88 29.57 -4.53
C VAL A 714 -8.98 30.24 -3.71
N PHE A 715 -9.30 31.48 -4.02
CA PHE A 715 -10.31 32.30 -3.33
C PHE A 715 -11.47 32.63 -4.26
N GLY A 716 -12.66 32.73 -3.70
CA GLY A 716 -13.87 33.11 -4.45
C GLY A 716 -14.58 31.94 -5.11
N LEU A 717 -14.39 30.73 -4.57
CA LEU A 717 -15.20 29.58 -4.94
C LEU A 717 -16.66 29.77 -4.52
N GLY A 718 -17.59 29.01 -5.11
CA GLY A 718 -19.02 29.15 -4.88
C GLY A 718 -19.68 30.34 -5.62
N ALA A 719 -18.92 31.35 -6.03
CA ALA A 719 -19.44 32.50 -6.78
C ALA A 719 -19.44 32.27 -8.28
N ALA A 720 -20.29 32.99 -9.00
CA ALA A 720 -20.23 33.02 -10.46
C ALA A 720 -18.94 33.70 -10.97
N GLY A 721 -18.36 33.19 -12.07
CA GLY A 721 -17.14 33.72 -12.66
C GLY A 721 -15.86 33.05 -12.22
N ALA A 722 -14.71 33.67 -12.51
CA ALA A 722 -13.39 33.15 -12.18
C ALA A 722 -13.08 33.32 -10.71
N ALA A 723 -12.37 32.34 -10.12
CA ALA A 723 -11.75 32.43 -8.81
C ALA A 723 -10.33 33.02 -8.91
N THR A 724 -9.78 33.48 -7.80
CA THR A 724 -8.43 34.03 -7.73
C THR A 724 -7.49 32.94 -7.20
N ALA A 725 -6.58 32.44 -8.05
CA ALA A 725 -5.48 31.59 -7.60
C ALA A 725 -4.28 32.44 -7.18
N VAL A 726 -3.73 32.17 -6.02
CA VAL A 726 -2.55 32.85 -5.46
C VAL A 726 -1.45 31.82 -5.22
N ASN A 727 -0.34 31.98 -5.93
CA ASN A 727 0.82 31.11 -5.75
C ASN A 727 1.57 31.50 -4.47
N VAL A 728 1.53 30.63 -3.49
CA VAL A 728 2.22 30.81 -2.19
C VAL A 728 3.53 30.04 -2.11
N THR A 729 4.01 29.46 -3.20
CA THR A 729 5.27 28.67 -3.21
C THR A 729 6.51 29.51 -2.83
N GLY A 730 6.47 30.83 -3.09
CA GLY A 730 7.55 31.75 -2.71
C GLY A 730 8.85 31.52 -3.46
N SER A 731 8.77 31.09 -4.73
CA SER A 731 9.94 30.75 -5.58
C SER A 731 10.86 29.70 -4.94
N ASN A 732 10.32 28.82 -4.13
CA ASN A 732 11.02 27.77 -3.39
C ASN A 732 12.13 28.32 -2.45
N ALA A 733 11.94 29.50 -1.88
CA ALA A 733 12.88 30.09 -0.91
C ALA A 733 12.94 29.27 0.40
N VAL A 734 11.81 28.69 0.82
CA VAL A 734 11.68 27.78 1.99
C VAL A 734 11.21 26.42 1.56
N LEU A 735 10.07 26.33 0.85
CA LEU A 735 9.59 25.06 0.28
C LEU A 735 10.62 24.45 -0.65
N PRO A 736 10.91 23.15 -0.56
CA PRO A 736 11.73 22.47 -1.55
C PRO A 736 11.05 22.46 -2.92
N ASN A 737 11.84 22.48 -4.01
CA ASN A 737 11.32 22.30 -5.35
C ASN A 737 11.19 20.79 -5.66
N ARG A 738 10.27 20.13 -4.97
CA ARG A 738 9.91 18.71 -5.11
C ARG A 738 8.40 18.61 -5.31
N PRO A 739 7.85 17.46 -5.73
CA PRO A 739 6.41 17.26 -5.81
C PRO A 739 5.72 17.62 -4.50
N MET A 740 4.70 18.45 -4.57
CA MET A 740 3.77 18.66 -3.47
C MET A 740 2.69 17.60 -3.64
N LEU A 741 2.62 16.64 -2.72
CA LEU A 741 1.69 15.51 -2.87
C LEU A 741 0.33 15.83 -2.30
N ASP A 742 0.29 16.57 -1.21
CA ASP A 742 -0.96 17.00 -0.58
C ASP A 742 -0.82 18.36 0.08
N ALA A 743 -1.92 19.06 0.25
CA ALA A 743 -2.01 20.30 1.02
C ALA A 743 -3.41 20.46 1.61
N THR A 744 -3.48 20.84 2.87
CA THR A 744 -4.73 21.11 3.61
C THR A 744 -4.68 22.41 4.35
N THR A 745 -5.83 22.99 4.71
CA THR A 745 -5.88 24.17 5.57
C THR A 745 -6.08 23.79 7.04
N ASP A 746 -5.69 24.67 7.94
CA ASP A 746 -6.07 24.58 9.34
C ASP A 746 -7.61 24.59 9.45
N PRO A 747 -8.19 23.71 10.29
CA PRO A 747 -9.64 23.57 10.38
C PRO A 747 -10.37 24.84 10.89
N LEU A 748 -9.69 25.69 11.64
CA LEU A 748 -10.28 26.92 12.22
C LEU A 748 -9.88 28.18 11.46
N ASN A 749 -8.79 28.14 10.70
CA ASN A 749 -8.26 29.31 10.00
C ASN A 749 -7.87 28.99 8.56
N PRO A 750 -8.69 29.36 7.55
CA PRO A 750 -8.44 29.04 6.16
C PRO A 750 -7.14 29.68 5.59
N LEU A 751 -6.53 30.63 6.30
CA LEU A 751 -5.29 31.31 5.92
C LEU A 751 -4.02 30.65 6.50
N ILE A 752 -4.17 29.59 7.26
CA ILE A 752 -3.07 28.70 7.66
C ILE A 752 -3.21 27.42 6.84
N GLY A 753 -2.12 26.97 6.24
CA GLY A 753 -2.11 25.74 5.45
C GLY A 753 -0.92 24.86 5.78
N TYR A 754 -1.03 23.59 5.46
CA TYR A 754 0.01 22.59 5.61
C TYR A 754 0.25 21.93 4.26
N ALA A 755 1.51 21.60 3.96
CA ALA A 755 1.89 20.91 2.72
C ALA A 755 2.71 19.67 3.05
N ALA A 756 2.40 18.57 2.37
CA ALA A 756 3.12 17.30 2.36
C ALA A 756 3.97 17.20 1.10
N VAL A 757 5.25 16.89 1.25
CA VAL A 757 6.26 16.95 0.18
C VAL A 757 6.79 15.57 -0.14
N GLY A 758 6.74 15.21 -1.42
CA GLY A 758 7.31 13.99 -1.97
C GLY A 758 8.83 14.00 -2.13
N GLY A 759 9.37 12.92 -2.68
CA GLY A 759 10.81 12.75 -2.90
C GLY A 759 11.60 12.68 -1.60
N PHE A 760 12.92 12.82 -1.73
CA PHE A 760 13.88 12.76 -0.63
C PHE A 760 14.56 14.11 -0.43
N ALA A 761 14.98 14.41 0.80
CA ALA A 761 15.71 15.63 1.14
C ALA A 761 16.97 15.83 0.29
N GLN A 762 17.64 14.73 -0.08
CA GLN A 762 18.82 14.72 -0.94
C GLN A 762 18.53 15.22 -2.37
N ASN A 763 17.29 15.17 -2.85
CA ASN A 763 16.92 15.83 -4.11
C ASN A 763 17.02 17.35 -4.04
N THR A 764 16.86 17.92 -2.84
CA THR A 764 16.92 19.37 -2.60
C THR A 764 17.68 19.66 -1.30
N PRO A 765 18.99 19.38 -1.21
CA PRO A 765 19.72 19.38 0.06
C PRO A 765 19.81 20.77 0.71
N SER A 766 19.64 21.85 -0.05
CA SER A 766 19.56 23.20 0.49
C SER A 766 18.18 23.56 1.08
N ARG A 767 17.18 22.73 0.82
CA ARG A 767 15.79 22.87 1.27
C ARG A 767 15.23 21.49 1.57
N PRO A 768 15.74 20.81 2.61
CA PRO A 768 15.23 19.50 3.01
C PRO A 768 13.81 19.64 3.59
N GLY A 769 13.25 18.55 4.08
CA GLY A 769 11.99 18.55 4.81
C GLY A 769 10.82 18.00 4.00
N HIS A 770 9.78 17.61 4.74
CA HIS A 770 8.62 16.91 4.19
C HIS A 770 7.27 17.51 4.60
N VAL A 771 7.24 18.27 5.70
CA VAL A 771 6.03 18.92 6.21
C VAL A 771 6.32 20.39 6.42
N PHE A 772 5.46 21.24 5.86
CA PHE A 772 5.61 22.69 5.92
C PHE A 772 4.28 23.36 6.29
N GLN A 773 4.34 24.45 7.02
CA GLN A 773 3.21 25.29 7.38
C GLN A 773 3.32 26.67 6.72
N VAL A 774 2.27 27.09 6.01
CA VAL A 774 2.14 28.46 5.51
C VAL A 774 1.17 29.26 6.39
N THR A 775 1.50 30.52 6.60
CA THR A 775 0.58 31.52 7.19
C THR A 775 0.45 32.68 6.22
N CYS A 776 -0.78 32.95 5.83
CA CYS A 776 -1.16 34.01 4.88
C CYS A 776 -1.79 35.20 5.59
N SER A 777 -1.56 36.43 5.06
CA SER A 777 -2.45 37.55 5.26
C SER A 777 -3.75 37.39 4.45
N ALA A 778 -4.68 38.35 4.59
CA ALA A 778 -5.94 38.27 3.82
C ALA A 778 -5.67 38.04 2.34
N GLN A 779 -6.36 37.02 1.78
CA GLN A 779 -6.19 36.55 0.40
C GLN A 779 -4.73 36.22 -0.01
N CYS A 780 -3.89 35.88 0.97
CA CYS A 780 -2.47 35.59 0.76
C CYS A 780 -1.69 36.73 0.07
N ALA A 781 -2.07 37.98 0.28
CA ALA A 781 -1.32 39.17 -0.22
C ALA A 781 0.13 39.17 0.27
N SER A 782 0.39 38.56 1.41
CA SER A 782 1.71 38.19 1.91
C SER A 782 1.61 36.85 2.65
N PHE A 783 2.68 36.07 2.65
CA PHE A 783 2.72 34.76 3.29
C PHE A 783 4.12 34.43 3.81
N SER A 784 4.19 33.48 4.73
CA SER A 784 5.45 32.95 5.25
C SER A 784 5.34 31.44 5.47
N TRP A 785 6.45 30.74 5.22
CA TRP A 785 6.56 29.30 5.44
C TRP A 785 7.44 28.97 6.63
N LEU A 786 7.09 27.94 7.35
CA LEU A 786 7.87 27.30 8.40
C LEU A 786 8.03 25.81 8.08
N ASP A 787 9.25 25.30 8.23
CA ASP A 787 9.51 23.86 8.19
C ASP A 787 9.00 23.22 9.49
N LYS A 788 8.17 22.20 9.35
CA LYS A 788 7.53 21.43 10.43
C LYS A 788 7.91 19.94 10.38
N THR A 789 8.93 19.60 9.63
CA THR A 789 9.38 18.20 9.45
C THR A 789 9.83 17.56 10.77
N GLY A 790 10.47 18.33 11.67
CA GLY A 790 10.90 17.82 12.98
C GLY A 790 11.77 16.56 12.84
N ASN A 791 11.35 15.47 13.49
CA ASN A 791 12.04 14.18 13.51
C ASN A 791 11.44 13.16 12.51
N LEU A 792 10.60 13.56 11.57
CA LEU A 792 10.09 12.64 10.53
C LEU A 792 11.24 12.03 9.72
N PRO A 793 11.09 10.77 9.26
CA PRO A 793 12.08 10.13 8.41
C PRO A 793 12.11 10.79 7.02
N ASP A 794 13.24 10.70 6.32
CA ASP A 794 13.40 11.26 4.98
C ASP A 794 12.78 10.34 3.92
N ILE A 795 11.45 10.29 3.90
CA ILE A 795 10.62 9.57 2.89
C ILE A 795 9.46 10.46 2.46
N PRO A 796 8.85 10.19 1.31
CA PRO A 796 7.70 10.96 0.84
C PRO A 796 6.59 11.07 1.88
N ALA A 797 6.11 12.28 2.11
CA ALA A 797 4.86 12.54 2.80
C ALA A 797 3.74 12.61 1.76
N ASN A 798 2.81 11.66 1.82
CA ASN A 798 1.79 11.42 0.80
C ASN A 798 0.50 12.19 1.07
N ALA A 799 0.13 12.31 2.35
CA ALA A 799 -1.11 12.94 2.77
C ALA A 799 -0.91 13.70 4.08
N ILE A 800 -1.69 14.77 4.29
CA ILE A 800 -1.66 15.56 5.52
C ILE A 800 -3.05 16.03 5.89
N ILE A 801 -3.43 15.87 7.17
CA ILE A 801 -4.72 16.35 7.67
C ILE A 801 -4.60 16.80 9.13
N ALA A 802 -5.34 17.86 9.50
CA ALA A 802 -5.41 18.34 10.86
C ALA A 802 -6.72 17.91 11.53
N ASN A 803 -6.67 17.60 12.83
CA ASN A 803 -7.85 17.23 13.59
C ASN A 803 -8.75 18.46 13.83
N PRO A 804 -9.97 18.53 13.32
CA PRO A 804 -10.85 19.68 13.53
C PRO A 804 -11.25 19.90 14.98
N ASN A 805 -11.22 18.84 15.80
CA ASN A 805 -11.52 18.93 17.23
C ASN A 805 -10.34 19.44 18.06
N ILE A 806 -9.10 19.21 17.58
CA ILE A 806 -7.84 19.62 18.21
C ILE A 806 -6.92 20.15 17.10
N PRO A 807 -7.08 21.41 16.64
CA PRO A 807 -6.40 21.89 15.42
C PRO A 807 -4.87 21.87 15.46
N LYS A 808 -4.26 21.77 16.63
CA LYS A 808 -2.82 21.59 16.77
C LYS A 808 -2.34 20.17 16.47
N GLN A 809 -3.25 19.20 16.52
CA GLN A 809 -2.97 17.79 16.24
C GLN A 809 -3.05 17.57 14.73
N VAL A 810 -1.94 17.11 14.14
CA VAL A 810 -1.80 16.91 12.70
C VAL A 810 -1.32 15.50 12.44
N PHE A 811 -1.90 14.86 11.43
CA PHE A 811 -1.57 13.52 10.95
C PHE A 811 -0.91 13.62 9.58
N VAL A 812 0.12 12.81 9.34
CA VAL A 812 0.84 12.70 8.06
C VAL A 812 0.93 11.23 7.65
N GLY A 813 0.42 10.91 6.46
CA GLY A 813 0.60 9.61 5.83
C GLY A 813 1.91 9.60 5.05
N MET A 814 2.76 8.61 5.31
CA MET A 814 4.05 8.43 4.64
C MET A 814 4.18 7.00 4.09
N ASP A 815 5.29 6.70 3.43
CA ASP A 815 5.51 5.39 2.80
C ASP A 815 5.55 4.23 3.81
N TRP A 816 5.86 4.49 5.09
CA TRP A 816 5.97 3.46 6.12
C TRP A 816 4.98 3.62 7.27
N GLY A 817 3.87 4.29 7.05
CA GLY A 817 2.81 4.38 8.03
C GLY A 817 2.26 5.79 8.24
N LEU A 818 1.56 5.94 9.34
CA LEU A 818 0.97 7.18 9.80
C LEU A 818 1.82 7.75 10.95
N TYR A 819 2.16 9.02 10.81
CA TYR A 819 2.82 9.79 11.87
C TYR A 819 1.91 10.93 12.30
N TYR A 820 2.04 11.33 13.57
CA TYR A 820 1.26 12.44 14.11
C TYR A 820 2.08 13.29 15.06
N THR A 821 1.65 14.52 15.24
CA THR A 821 2.09 15.39 16.33
C THR A 821 0.88 15.95 17.06
N ASP A 822 0.95 16.03 18.38
CA ASP A 822 -0.10 16.66 19.19
C ASP A 822 -0.03 18.17 19.19
N ASP A 823 1.11 18.76 18.80
CA ASP A 823 1.27 20.22 18.71
C ASP A 823 2.14 20.65 17.53
N ILE A 824 1.51 20.93 16.38
CA ILE A 824 2.17 21.51 15.19
C ILE A 824 2.57 22.97 15.38
N SER A 825 2.05 23.68 16.40
CA SER A 825 2.30 25.11 16.60
C SER A 825 3.73 25.41 17.05
N VAL A 826 4.41 24.44 17.69
CA VAL A 826 5.80 24.60 18.13
C VAL A 826 6.76 24.74 16.93
N PRO A 827 7.89 25.43 17.08
CA PRO A 827 8.85 25.61 15.97
C PRO A 827 9.34 24.32 15.36
N THR A 828 9.65 23.32 16.17
CA THR A 828 10.10 21.98 15.74
C THR A 828 9.20 20.93 16.39
N PRO A 829 8.15 20.46 15.70
CA PRO A 829 7.27 19.42 16.22
C PRO A 829 8.00 18.12 16.48
N VAL A 830 7.58 17.41 17.50
CA VAL A 830 7.95 16.00 17.72
C VAL A 830 6.85 15.15 17.11
N TRP A 831 7.23 14.31 16.17
CA TRP A 831 6.35 13.35 15.53
C TRP A 831 6.51 11.98 16.17
N GLN A 832 5.41 11.28 16.30
CA GLN A 832 5.32 9.91 16.77
C GLN A 832 4.68 9.05 15.67
N ARG A 833 5.08 7.78 15.58
CA ARG A 833 4.37 6.82 14.73
C ARG A 833 3.09 6.42 15.44
N PHE A 834 2.00 6.29 14.70
CA PHE A 834 0.75 5.81 15.26
C PHE A 834 0.86 4.31 15.57
N GLU A 835 0.73 3.95 16.85
CA GLU A 835 0.67 2.56 17.30
C GLU A 835 -0.60 1.88 16.80
N GLY A 836 -0.50 0.62 16.32
CA GLY A 836 -1.65 -0.18 15.90
C GLY A 836 -2.15 0.07 14.47
N LEU A 837 -1.34 0.74 13.62
CA LEU A 837 -1.50 0.71 12.16
C LEU A 837 -0.35 -0.10 11.54
N PRO A 838 -0.59 -0.98 10.54
CA PRO A 838 0.49 -1.69 9.86
C PRO A 838 1.57 -0.77 9.30
N HIS A 839 2.80 -1.27 9.22
CA HIS A 839 3.92 -0.59 8.59
C HIS A 839 3.77 -0.60 7.06
N VAL A 840 2.90 0.25 6.55
CA VAL A 840 2.45 0.28 5.15
C VAL A 840 2.28 1.72 4.68
N MET A 841 2.40 1.94 3.38
CA MET A 841 2.16 3.25 2.79
C MET A 841 0.73 3.74 3.09
N VAL A 842 0.62 4.87 3.77
CA VAL A 842 -0.64 5.60 3.94
C VAL A 842 -0.73 6.65 2.85
N TRP A 843 -1.73 6.49 1.97
CA TRP A 843 -1.83 7.26 0.74
C TRP A 843 -2.75 8.47 0.87
N SER A 844 -3.86 8.33 1.58
CA SER A 844 -4.79 9.44 1.79
C SER A 844 -5.55 9.31 3.10
N PHE A 845 -6.19 10.42 3.49
CA PHE A 845 -7.02 10.53 4.67
C PHE A 845 -8.39 11.12 4.35
N THR A 846 -9.37 10.79 5.20
CA THR A 846 -10.64 11.48 5.28
C THR A 846 -11.09 11.58 6.73
N ILE A 847 -11.63 12.75 7.11
CA ILE A 847 -12.37 12.95 8.36
C ILE A 847 -13.84 13.15 8.00
N ASP A 848 -14.73 12.42 8.67
CA ASP A 848 -16.16 12.49 8.44
C ASP A 848 -16.77 13.86 8.80
N ARG A 849 -17.94 14.16 8.22
CA ARG A 849 -18.78 15.26 8.70
C ARG A 849 -19.33 14.93 10.08
N GLY A 850 -18.87 15.57 11.09
CA GLY A 850 -19.17 15.28 12.49
C GLY A 850 -17.91 15.10 13.30
N PHE A 851 -16.78 14.97 12.61
CA PHE A 851 -15.44 14.88 13.21
C PHE A 851 -15.30 13.73 14.21
N THR A 852 -15.96 12.59 13.91
CA THR A 852 -15.95 11.42 14.79
C THR A 852 -14.87 10.42 14.45
N THR A 853 -14.39 10.42 13.21
CA THR A 853 -13.53 9.36 12.67
C THR A 853 -12.49 9.90 11.71
N LEU A 854 -11.25 9.42 11.84
CA LEU A 854 -10.19 9.49 10.84
C LEU A 854 -10.15 8.16 10.09
N ALA A 855 -10.35 8.19 8.78
CA ALA A 855 -10.10 7.07 7.89
C ALA A 855 -8.75 7.22 7.20
N ALA A 856 -7.98 6.12 7.13
CA ALA A 856 -6.70 6.02 6.44
C ALA A 856 -6.83 5.00 5.30
N PHE A 857 -6.42 5.41 4.11
CA PHE A 857 -6.45 4.61 2.89
C PHE A 857 -5.02 4.20 2.56
N THR A 858 -4.77 2.88 2.55
CA THR A 858 -3.41 2.34 2.47
C THR A 858 -3.18 1.62 1.14
N ARG A 859 -1.97 1.69 0.63
CA ARG A 859 -1.59 0.88 -0.52
C ARG A 859 -1.27 -0.54 -0.06
N SER A 860 -2.01 -1.50 -0.59
CA SER A 860 -1.87 -2.95 -0.36
C SER A 860 -2.21 -3.47 1.06
N ARG A 861 -2.97 -2.69 1.86
CA ARG A 861 -3.46 -3.15 3.18
C ARG A 861 -4.88 -2.65 3.49
N GLY A 862 -5.63 -2.26 2.46
CA GLY A 862 -7.04 -1.86 2.60
C GLY A 862 -7.26 -0.52 3.31
N VAL A 863 -8.47 -0.37 3.85
CA VAL A 863 -8.96 0.86 4.49
C VAL A 863 -9.09 0.65 6.00
N TRP A 864 -8.67 1.65 6.76
CA TRP A 864 -8.63 1.63 8.21
C TRP A 864 -9.36 2.83 8.79
N ALA A 865 -9.96 2.69 9.96
CA ALA A 865 -10.65 3.77 10.66
C ALA A 865 -10.27 3.83 12.14
N TRP A 866 -10.20 5.05 12.66
CA TRP A 866 -9.89 5.30 14.05
C TRP A 866 -10.76 6.42 14.60
N PRO A 867 -11.29 6.31 15.85
CA PRO A 867 -12.12 7.35 16.43
C PRO A 867 -11.30 8.59 16.76
N LEU A 868 -11.66 9.70 16.11
CA LEU A 868 -10.94 10.95 16.21
C LEU A 868 -11.10 11.58 17.60
N PRO A 869 -10.01 11.95 18.30
CA PRO A 869 -10.13 12.55 19.63
C PRO A 869 -10.70 13.96 19.57
N VAL A 870 -11.35 14.37 20.64
CA VAL A 870 -11.78 15.74 20.90
C VAL A 870 -10.89 16.38 21.96
N SER A 871 -10.81 17.70 21.97
CA SER A 871 -10.14 18.42 23.05
C SER A 871 -10.81 18.05 24.38
N GLN A 872 -10.02 17.89 25.38
CA GLN A 872 -10.53 17.76 26.76
C GLN A 872 -11.33 19.02 27.07
N GLY A 873 -12.61 18.89 27.40
CA GLY A 873 -13.39 20.06 27.88
C GLY A 873 -12.66 20.72 29.04
N GLY A 874 -12.73 22.07 29.16
CA GLY A 874 -12.06 22.79 30.24
C GLY A 874 -12.26 22.12 31.61
N GLY A 875 -11.15 21.81 32.28
CA GLY A 875 -11.07 21.05 33.53
C GLY A 875 -9.73 20.34 33.63
N ALA A 876 -9.37 19.88 34.82
CA ALA A 876 -8.26 18.99 35.01
C ALA A 876 -8.70 17.54 34.71
N ASP A 877 -7.85 16.74 34.09
CA ASP A 877 -8.09 15.31 33.88
C ASP A 877 -6.92 14.55 34.47
N LEU A 878 -7.11 14.06 35.66
CA LEU A 878 -6.09 13.33 36.43
C LEU A 878 -6.14 11.85 36.11
N ALA A 879 -5.09 11.33 35.52
CA ALA A 879 -4.92 9.89 35.27
C ALA A 879 -3.87 9.29 36.21
N VAL A 880 -4.14 8.09 36.71
CA VAL A 880 -3.22 7.30 37.54
C VAL A 880 -2.82 6.04 36.83
N THR A 881 -1.53 5.72 36.87
CA THR A 881 -1.01 4.40 36.46
C THR A 881 -0.13 3.81 37.57
N ILE A 882 -0.11 2.47 37.66
CA ILE A 882 0.75 1.73 38.61
C ILE A 882 1.67 0.80 37.84
N THR A 883 2.96 0.94 38.05
CA THR A 883 3.95 -0.04 37.58
C THR A 883 4.28 -0.98 38.75
N PRO A 884 3.77 -2.23 38.73
CA PRO A 884 4.01 -3.18 39.80
C PRO A 884 5.47 -3.70 39.74
N PRO A 885 6.02 -4.25 40.83
CA PRO A 885 7.28 -4.97 40.77
C PRO A 885 7.14 -6.28 40.00
N ASP A 886 8.23 -6.76 39.41
CA ASP A 886 8.28 -8.03 38.70
C ASP A 886 7.89 -9.22 39.58
N ARG A 887 8.15 -9.11 40.89
CA ARG A 887 7.82 -10.13 41.88
C ARG A 887 7.73 -9.54 43.28
N VAL A 888 6.96 -10.21 44.13
CA VAL A 888 6.86 -9.96 45.57
C VAL A 888 7.33 -11.21 46.31
N THR A 889 8.21 -11.03 47.27
CA THR A 889 8.77 -12.13 48.05
C THR A 889 8.51 -11.90 49.55
N PRO A 890 7.86 -12.85 50.25
CA PRO A 890 7.63 -12.73 51.68
C PRO A 890 8.97 -12.56 52.47
N GLY A 891 8.93 -11.61 53.43
CA GLY A 891 10.12 -11.26 54.23
C GLY A 891 11.01 -10.19 53.61
N LEU A 892 10.72 -9.71 52.37
CA LEU A 892 11.51 -8.68 51.73
C LEU A 892 10.65 -7.40 51.50
N GLU A 893 11.36 -6.28 51.29
CA GLU A 893 10.77 -5.04 50.89
C GLU A 893 10.45 -5.11 49.40
N MET A 894 9.26 -4.65 49.01
CA MET A 894 8.86 -4.45 47.62
C MET A 894 8.76 -2.96 47.28
N HIS A 895 9.00 -2.63 46.05
CA HIS A 895 8.83 -1.27 45.50
C HIS A 895 7.91 -1.28 44.31
N TYR A 896 7.00 -0.32 44.20
CA TYR A 896 6.16 -0.07 43.03
C TYR A 896 6.07 1.42 42.76
N SER A 897 5.91 1.79 41.50
CA SER A 897 5.79 3.19 41.09
C SER A 897 4.36 3.56 40.73
N ILE A 898 3.96 4.75 41.14
CA ILE A 898 2.67 5.34 40.78
C ILE A 898 2.98 6.61 40.00
N THR A 899 2.38 6.75 38.84
CA THR A 899 2.48 7.95 37.99
C THR A 899 1.10 8.63 37.96
N VAL A 900 1.08 9.94 38.21
CA VAL A 900 -0.11 10.78 38.13
C VAL A 900 0.13 11.83 37.07
N THR A 901 -0.74 11.90 36.06
CA THR A 901 -0.64 12.86 34.97
C THR A 901 -1.92 13.68 34.88
N ASN A 902 -1.79 14.98 34.70
CA ASN A 902 -2.94 15.84 34.36
C ASN A 902 -3.03 15.98 32.85
N ASN A 903 -3.93 15.21 32.23
CA ASN A 903 -4.19 15.24 30.78
C ASN A 903 -5.14 16.36 30.37
N GLY A 904 -5.70 17.11 31.37
CA GLY A 904 -6.64 18.20 31.15
C GLY A 904 -5.97 19.49 30.65
N SER A 905 -6.78 20.41 30.16
CA SER A 905 -6.33 21.74 29.72
C SER A 905 -6.09 22.73 30.88
N ASP A 906 -6.66 22.46 32.04
CA ASP A 906 -6.58 23.30 33.21
C ASP A 906 -5.69 22.70 34.29
N ALA A 907 -5.10 23.54 35.12
CA ALA A 907 -4.30 23.04 36.24
C ALA A 907 -5.20 22.34 37.28
N ALA A 908 -4.81 21.13 37.69
CA ALA A 908 -5.40 20.44 38.81
C ALA A 908 -4.86 21.03 40.13
N VAL A 909 -5.74 21.60 40.94
CA VAL A 909 -5.35 22.30 42.21
C VAL A 909 -5.54 21.31 43.38
N ASN A 910 -4.60 21.35 44.34
CA ASN A 910 -4.63 20.50 45.56
C ASN A 910 -4.73 19.01 45.29
N VAL A 911 -3.93 18.52 44.35
CA VAL A 911 -3.92 17.12 43.96
C VAL A 911 -3.47 16.22 45.12
N GLN A 912 -4.27 15.23 45.45
CA GLN A 912 -4.01 14.25 46.49
C GLN A 912 -3.99 12.83 45.91
N LEU A 913 -2.90 12.11 46.16
CA LEU A 913 -2.75 10.72 45.77
C LEU A 913 -2.96 9.79 46.98
N ALA A 914 -3.83 8.82 46.82
CA ALA A 914 -4.05 7.75 47.79
C ALA A 914 -3.65 6.40 47.20
N SER A 915 -2.91 5.62 47.98
CA SER A 915 -2.62 4.21 47.68
C SER A 915 -2.64 3.41 48.99
N PRO A 916 -3.77 2.76 49.31
CA PRO A 916 -3.86 2.00 50.53
C PRO A 916 -2.87 0.83 50.53
N THR A 917 -2.11 0.69 51.59
CA THR A 917 -1.20 -0.43 51.76
C THR A 917 -1.98 -1.75 51.64
N PRO A 918 -1.57 -2.66 50.74
CA PRO A 918 -2.27 -3.94 50.59
C PRO A 918 -2.32 -4.72 51.89
N ALA A 919 -3.41 -5.45 52.09
CA ALA A 919 -3.62 -6.24 53.31
C ALA A 919 -2.45 -7.25 53.52
N GLY A 920 -1.91 -7.28 54.72
CA GLY A 920 -0.76 -8.15 55.08
C GLY A 920 0.63 -7.59 54.74
N LEU A 921 0.67 -6.36 54.22
CA LEU A 921 1.90 -5.59 54.03
C LEU A 921 1.96 -4.44 55.05
N THR A 922 3.16 -3.99 55.34
CA THR A 922 3.41 -2.79 56.15
C THR A 922 4.02 -1.70 55.29
N PHE A 923 3.41 -0.49 55.30
CA PHE A 923 3.98 0.64 54.58
C PHE A 923 5.40 0.95 55.06
N GLY A 924 6.30 1.14 54.11
CA GLY A 924 7.66 1.55 54.39
C GLY A 924 7.86 3.05 54.23
N SER A 925 8.02 3.50 52.96
CA SER A 925 8.26 4.93 52.66
C SER A 925 7.76 5.26 51.23
N ASN A 926 7.56 6.56 51.00
CA ASN A 926 7.41 7.12 49.64
C ASN A 926 8.66 7.92 49.30
N THR A 927 9.02 7.90 48.01
CA THR A 927 10.09 8.73 47.41
C THR A 927 9.60 9.31 46.07
N GLY A 928 10.31 10.31 45.56
CA GLY A 928 9.92 11.06 44.34
C GLY A 928 9.14 12.32 44.68
N ASP A 929 8.05 12.57 44.00
CA ASP A 929 7.25 13.81 44.14
C ASP A 929 6.42 13.85 45.42
N CYS A 930 6.41 12.77 46.18
CA CYS A 930 5.87 12.70 47.52
C CYS A 930 6.78 11.85 48.42
N THR A 931 7.01 12.33 49.66
CA THR A 931 7.83 11.66 50.65
C THR A 931 7.07 11.38 51.96
N THR A 932 5.77 11.73 52.03
CA THR A 932 4.89 11.45 53.19
C THR A 932 4.10 10.17 52.97
N ALA A 933 3.56 9.59 54.02
CA ALA A 933 2.59 8.49 53.91
C ALA A 933 1.32 8.96 53.16
N PHE A 934 0.61 7.98 52.57
CA PHE A 934 -0.65 8.25 51.91
C PHE A 934 -1.80 8.66 52.88
N PRO A 935 -2.73 9.57 52.48
CA PRO A 935 -2.75 10.29 51.22
C PRO A 935 -1.64 11.32 51.11
N CYS A 936 -1.15 11.50 49.90
CA CYS A 936 0.06 12.20 49.53
C CYS A 936 -0.34 13.48 48.80
N VAL A 937 0.11 14.65 49.27
CA VAL A 937 -0.20 15.90 48.59
C VAL A 937 0.83 16.18 47.50
N LEU A 938 0.38 16.17 46.25
CA LEU A 938 1.20 16.46 45.08
C LEU A 938 1.20 17.93 44.66
N GLY A 939 0.33 18.74 45.27
CA GLY A 939 0.20 20.18 44.98
C GLY A 939 -0.62 20.44 43.73
N THR A 940 -0.26 21.49 42.99
CA THR A 940 -0.90 21.81 41.71
C THR A 940 -0.14 21.15 40.58
N LEU A 941 -0.87 20.45 39.71
CA LEU A 941 -0.34 19.91 38.46
C LEU A 941 -0.84 20.77 37.30
N ALA A 942 0.08 21.37 36.57
CA ALA A 942 -0.25 22.10 35.34
C ALA A 942 -0.78 21.15 34.25
N ALA A 943 -1.40 21.68 33.23
CA ALA A 943 -1.82 20.92 32.06
C ALA A 943 -0.61 20.14 31.47
N GLY A 944 -0.77 18.84 31.26
CA GLY A 944 0.27 17.94 30.77
C GLY A 944 1.35 17.57 31.79
N GLU A 945 1.27 18.06 33.04
CA GLU A 945 2.28 17.77 34.05
C GLU A 945 2.11 16.40 34.66
N THR A 946 3.24 15.72 34.91
CA THR A 946 3.31 14.38 35.52
C THR A 946 4.08 14.41 36.82
N ARG A 947 3.61 13.63 37.82
CA ARG A 947 4.25 13.36 39.10
C ARG A 947 4.48 11.86 39.27
N ASN A 948 5.65 11.49 39.83
CA ASN A 948 6.02 10.10 40.04
C ASN A 948 6.31 9.86 41.53
N VAL A 949 5.70 8.84 42.07
CA VAL A 949 5.89 8.42 43.45
C VAL A 949 6.29 6.94 43.45
N THR A 950 7.44 6.62 44.06
CA THR A 950 7.83 5.24 44.30
C THR A 950 7.57 4.89 45.78
N THR A 951 6.77 3.86 45.97
CA THR A 951 6.37 3.39 47.29
C THR A 951 7.09 2.10 47.66
N SER A 952 7.60 2.06 48.87
CA SER A 952 8.10 0.81 49.46
C SER A 952 7.12 0.21 50.47
N ALA A 953 7.04 -1.08 50.50
CA ALA A 953 6.24 -1.82 51.48
C ALA A 953 6.93 -3.13 51.89
N CYS A 954 6.88 -3.43 53.20
CA CYS A 954 7.40 -4.67 53.77
C CYS A 954 6.36 -5.80 53.70
N VAL A 955 6.74 -6.92 53.10
CA VAL A 955 5.90 -8.11 52.93
C VAL A 955 6.13 -9.05 54.12
N SER A 956 5.08 -9.29 54.92
CA SER A 956 5.16 -10.21 56.05
C SER A 956 5.68 -11.59 55.61
N ARG A 957 6.56 -12.18 56.43
CA ARG A 957 7.01 -13.58 56.26
C ARG A 957 5.85 -14.58 56.29
N THR A 958 4.81 -14.28 57.02
CA THR A 958 3.59 -15.10 57.16
C THR A 958 2.51 -14.67 56.17
N TYR A 959 2.86 -13.97 55.08
CA TYR A 959 1.91 -13.55 54.07
C TYR A 959 1.15 -14.75 53.50
N THR A 960 -0.16 -14.81 53.78
CA THR A 960 -1.04 -15.92 53.38
C THR A 960 -2.18 -15.50 52.52
N LEU A 961 -2.21 -14.20 52.13
CA LEU A 961 -3.25 -13.66 51.25
C LEU A 961 -3.11 -14.19 49.84
N PRO A 962 -4.18 -14.15 49.02
CA PRO A 962 -4.14 -14.71 47.67
C PRO A 962 -3.11 -14.00 46.79
N ALA A 963 -2.43 -14.78 45.99
CA ALA A 963 -1.53 -14.32 44.95
C ALA A 963 -2.34 -14.14 43.66
N PRO A 964 -2.07 -13.08 42.84
CA PRO A 964 -1.04 -12.04 43.04
C PRO A 964 -1.44 -10.96 44.05
N VAL A 965 -0.45 -10.17 44.53
CA VAL A 965 -0.66 -9.07 45.48
C VAL A 965 -1.35 -7.91 44.79
N PRO A 966 -2.57 -7.49 45.16
CA PRO A 966 -3.27 -6.38 44.49
C PRO A 966 -2.69 -5.03 44.94
N LEU A 967 -2.44 -4.15 43.98
CA LEU A 967 -2.06 -2.77 44.19
C LEU A 967 -3.15 -1.87 43.66
N THR A 968 -3.51 -0.81 44.42
CA THR A 968 -4.51 0.19 43.98
C THR A 968 -4.01 1.57 44.31
N ALA A 969 -4.34 2.54 43.44
CA ALA A 969 -4.09 3.95 43.69
C ALA A 969 -5.26 4.77 43.15
N SER A 970 -5.51 5.91 43.78
CA SER A 970 -6.50 6.88 43.29
C SER A 970 -6.00 8.30 43.54
N VAL A 971 -6.43 9.22 42.68
CA VAL A 971 -6.10 10.64 42.75
C VAL A 971 -7.37 11.47 42.81
N ASP A 972 -7.34 12.61 43.50
CA ASP A 972 -8.40 13.58 43.59
C ASP A 972 -7.81 15.00 43.57
N SER A 973 -8.62 16.02 43.22
CA SER A 973 -8.25 17.43 43.22
C SER A 973 -9.47 18.33 43.50
N ASP A 974 -9.19 19.57 43.88
CA ASP A 974 -10.26 20.62 44.02
C ASP A 974 -10.81 21.07 42.65
N THR A 975 -10.06 20.80 41.57
CA THR A 975 -10.50 21.10 40.21
C THR A 975 -11.35 19.97 39.66
N THR A 976 -12.53 20.29 39.11
CA THR A 976 -13.43 19.29 38.53
C THR A 976 -12.72 18.51 37.43
N ASP A 977 -12.76 17.18 37.57
CA ASP A 977 -12.27 16.26 36.58
C ASP A 977 -13.44 15.72 35.75
N PRO A 978 -13.49 16.02 34.43
CA PRO A 978 -14.56 15.56 33.55
C PRO A 978 -14.45 14.06 33.21
N VAL A 979 -13.33 13.38 33.54
CA VAL A 979 -13.04 11.97 33.20
C VAL A 979 -12.68 11.18 34.47
N PRO A 980 -13.55 11.14 35.50
CA PRO A 980 -13.18 10.54 36.79
C PRO A 980 -12.92 8.99 36.74
N GLY A 981 -13.12 8.37 35.58
CA GLY A 981 -12.88 6.94 35.40
C GLY A 981 -11.41 6.54 35.38
N ASN A 982 -10.48 7.44 35.03
CA ASN A 982 -9.04 7.24 35.02
C ASN A 982 -8.33 7.76 36.27
N ASN A 983 -9.06 8.32 37.25
CA ASN A 983 -8.54 8.78 38.51
C ASN A 983 -8.16 7.64 39.47
N SER A 984 -8.32 6.40 39.07
CA SER A 984 -7.93 5.23 39.83
C SER A 984 -7.35 4.14 38.96
N ALA A 985 -6.35 3.46 39.49
CA ALA A 985 -5.69 2.35 38.80
C ALA A 985 -5.57 1.14 39.74
N SER A 986 -5.55 -0.03 39.11
CA SER A 986 -5.29 -1.29 39.80
C SER A 986 -4.26 -2.10 39.02
N ALA A 987 -3.29 -2.65 39.75
CA ALA A 987 -2.28 -3.56 39.22
C ALA A 987 -2.12 -4.76 40.15
N SER A 988 -1.41 -5.77 39.71
CA SER A 988 -1.11 -6.92 40.56
C SER A 988 0.34 -7.36 40.39
N ALA A 989 1.00 -7.72 41.50
CA ALA A 989 2.38 -8.19 41.53
C ALA A 989 2.43 -9.69 41.84
N PRO A 990 3.16 -10.50 41.05
CA PRO A 990 3.27 -11.94 41.26
C PRO A 990 3.94 -12.26 42.60
N LEU A 991 3.37 -13.18 43.41
CA LEU A 991 3.97 -13.68 44.61
C LEU A 991 4.91 -14.86 44.32
N VAL A 992 6.16 -14.73 44.67
CA VAL A 992 7.18 -15.78 44.49
C VAL A 992 7.69 -16.19 45.88
N LEU A 993 7.48 -17.46 46.23
CA LEU A 993 8.01 -18.02 47.50
C LEU A 993 9.50 -18.32 47.31
N SER A 994 10.36 -17.66 48.08
CA SER A 994 11.79 -17.93 48.10
C SER A 994 12.09 -19.00 49.14
N VAL A 995 12.91 -20.00 48.80
CA VAL A 995 13.33 -21.08 49.69
C VAL A 995 14.49 -20.63 50.60
N PHE A 996 15.14 -19.51 50.31
CA PHE A 996 16.23 -18.93 51.07
C PHE A 996 16.03 -17.41 51.22
N ALA A 997 15.64 -16.97 52.38
CA ALA A 997 15.72 -15.57 52.81
C ALA A 997 16.85 -15.49 53.88
N ASP A 998 18.01 -15.00 53.48
CA ASP A 998 19.08 -14.69 54.44
C ASP A 998 18.95 -13.22 54.90
N GLY A 999 18.57 -13.09 56.12
CA GLY A 999 19.05 -12.14 57.10
C GLY A 999 18.83 -10.61 56.94
N PHE A 1000 18.12 -10.07 55.96
CA PHE A 1000 17.70 -8.66 55.91
C PHE A 1000 16.17 -8.58 55.89
N ASP A 1001 15.61 -8.61 57.06
CA ASP A 1001 14.16 -8.52 57.26
C ASP A 1001 13.75 -7.07 57.26
N CYS A 1002 12.73 -6.72 56.49
CA CYS A 1002 11.98 -5.54 56.85
C CYS A 1002 11.16 -5.82 58.11
N LEU A 1003 11.56 -5.16 59.21
CA LEU A 1003 10.81 -5.14 60.47
C LEU A 1003 9.81 -4.05 60.48
#